data_899dd24bed37b79dbe0f1c64a3c120a7
#
_entry.id   899dd24bed37b79dbe0f1c64a3c120a7
#
_cell.length_a   1.000
_cell.length_b   1.000
_cell.length_c   1.000
_cell.angle_alpha   90.00
_cell.angle_beta   90.00
_cell.angle_gamma   90.00
#
_symmetry.space_group_name_H-M   'P 1'
#
loop_
_entity.id
_entity.type
_entity.pdbx_description
1 polymer ?
#
loop_
_entity_poly.entity_id
_entity_poly.type
_entity_poly.pdbx_seq_one_letter_code
_entity_poly.pdbx_strand_id
1 'polypeptide(L)'
;MKILFALLLPAMAASAAAPRGEQAYQKRVLPLLQKFCYDCHSNGVEKGNFVMDGHKDYTSLIADKMQWDHVRQQIATHVMPPEKKDKPSLAERDELLAWIDDTVFWFDPSKPDPGRGVWRRLNRTEYNNTIRDLLMVDIRPANEFPLDDTGYGYDNIGDVLALSPLLMEKYMRAANSITEKALDTSEAQRVDLEIGAKNFWNQKGNSSEHEDVRWFHNESEAATKFNAPASGTYIFRIKASATQAGTDAAKIAFGIDGKESGQFDVTARFRDEKGPWQTITHEVRLGGGEHLLSVKFLNDYYDGSNPDPEKRDRNLAVGKIDVEGPLGLLPPRGTRLVQWLLEGKPAGKPGIKLSGENFEIGDGAGGRDTGAIYLASSGFVKRAVEIEKAGKYRLTVKAGAQQAGSEPAKFDVRLGGKNAGSFSVTAKDQAPQWFNAEVELPVGRQEIQVWFLNDFYDEKTRQDRNFWLHELAVTGPMNESGGIAASDMPKLIQKLGTRLFRRPIKPEEQAKWVGVAELAQKQGASPFDALGFVLRGMLVSPSFLFRAPPQLIGGVKDGSGLIDEHSLASRLSYFIWSGPPDDKLLQLAAKGELRQNLGTEVQRMLADWRAYSLAEDFAGQWLQLRDVEIADVDLRQFPEFKNGIASSMKRETQLFFNHLLRENRPVIELLSADYSFLNEKLARYYDIKGVKGDKHQKVSLQGTPRGGLLTHGSLLLVTSNPTRTSPVKRGKFLLENILGTPPPPAPGGVAPLDEKKARLGNLTLRQQFAEHRSHASCAGCHAFLDPLGFAFENYDAVGRWRTEEKKQPIDASGRLVRGQAFNNLAELRAILVRDMAGQFTKNLVENLMTYALGRGLEFSDKPNVQAVLKQSEASGHRFQDLIVAICQSVPMQRMRVD
;
A
#
# COMPACT_ATOMS: atom_id res chain seq x y z
N MET A 1 31.28 -1.95 -49.93
CA MET A 1 31.29 -0.52 -49.55
C MET A 1 30.72 -0.45 -48.16
N LYS A 2 31.59 -0.48 -47.15
CA LYS A 2 31.23 -0.40 -45.73
C LYS A 2 31.26 1.07 -45.30
N ILE A 3 30.06 1.60 -44.97
CA ILE A 3 29.94 2.97 -44.41
C ILE A 3 30.09 2.86 -42.89
N LEU A 4 31.19 3.42 -42.43
CA LEU A 4 31.50 3.54 -40.98
C LEU A 4 30.74 4.77 -40.46
N PHE A 5 29.72 4.54 -39.64
CA PHE A 5 29.09 5.61 -38.85
C PHE A 5 29.93 5.85 -37.61
N ALA A 6 30.70 6.91 -37.60
CA ALA A 6 31.37 7.41 -36.40
C ALA A 6 30.33 8.10 -35.52
N LEU A 7 29.98 7.47 -34.40
CA LEU A 7 29.25 8.11 -33.30
C LEU A 7 30.17 9.13 -32.62
N LEU A 8 29.94 10.41 -32.91
CA LEU A 8 30.44 11.53 -32.11
C LEU A 8 29.63 11.53 -30.77
N LEU A 9 30.18 10.92 -29.74
CA LEU A 9 29.80 11.17 -28.37
C LEU A 9 30.26 12.61 -28.04
N PRO A 10 29.36 13.48 -27.49
CA PRO A 10 29.84 14.73 -26.91
C PRO A 10 30.70 14.39 -25.72
N ALA A 11 31.95 14.79 -25.76
CA ALA A 11 32.85 14.74 -24.62
C ALA A 11 32.19 15.54 -23.48
N MET A 12 31.67 14.88 -22.44
CA MET A 12 31.42 15.51 -21.15
C MET A 12 32.80 16.08 -20.71
N ALA A 13 32.91 17.39 -20.72
CA ALA A 13 34.03 18.04 -20.07
C ALA A 13 34.03 17.61 -18.62
N ALA A 14 34.95 16.73 -18.26
CA ALA A 14 35.22 16.45 -16.86
C ALA A 14 35.50 17.77 -16.22
N SER A 15 34.59 18.25 -15.36
CA SER A 15 34.85 19.42 -14.54
C SER A 15 36.10 19.10 -13.71
N ALA A 16 37.20 19.73 -14.03
CA ALA A 16 38.38 19.63 -13.22
C ALA A 16 38.00 20.11 -11.83
N ALA A 17 38.25 19.28 -10.80
CA ALA A 17 37.98 19.61 -9.42
C ALA A 17 38.52 21.01 -9.11
N ALA A 18 37.67 21.87 -8.52
CA ALA A 18 38.11 23.23 -8.19
C ALA A 18 39.37 23.19 -7.30
N PRO A 19 40.35 24.00 -7.55
CA PRO A 19 41.56 23.98 -6.76
C PRO A 19 41.22 24.30 -5.30
N ARG A 20 41.60 23.39 -4.41
CA ARG A 20 41.34 23.46 -2.98
C ARG A 20 42.43 24.24 -2.29
N GLY A 21 42.09 24.82 -1.13
CA GLY A 21 43.04 25.49 -0.26
C GLY A 21 42.99 27.01 -0.33
N GLU A 22 43.64 27.63 0.66
CA GLU A 22 43.61 29.06 0.88
C GLU A 22 44.12 29.87 -0.33
N GLN A 23 45.17 29.41 -0.99
CA GLN A 23 45.71 30.06 -2.16
C GLN A 23 44.72 30.13 -3.34
N ALA A 24 43.93 29.05 -3.53
CA ALA A 24 42.90 29.02 -4.54
C ALA A 24 41.73 29.96 -4.20
N TYR A 25 41.35 30.00 -2.93
CA TYR A 25 40.37 30.96 -2.42
C TYR A 25 40.83 32.42 -2.72
N GLN A 26 42.04 32.76 -2.31
CA GLN A 26 42.57 34.15 -2.49
C GLN A 26 42.64 34.55 -3.96
N LYS A 27 43.03 33.64 -4.85
CA LYS A 27 43.24 33.98 -6.27
C LYS A 27 41.97 33.95 -7.12
N ARG A 28 40.99 33.13 -6.79
CA ARG A 28 39.86 32.86 -7.69
C ARG A 28 38.49 33.22 -7.06
N VAL A 29 38.28 32.92 -5.79
CA VAL A 29 37.00 33.09 -5.13
C VAL A 29 36.83 34.43 -4.50
N LEU A 30 37.81 34.87 -3.72
CA LEU A 30 37.77 36.16 -3.03
C LEU A 30 37.54 37.36 -3.99
N PRO A 31 38.17 37.40 -5.18
CA PRO A 31 37.89 38.49 -6.16
C PRO A 31 36.43 38.49 -6.63
N LEU A 32 35.80 37.32 -6.76
CA LEU A 32 34.39 37.24 -7.14
C LEU A 32 33.47 37.69 -6.00
N LEU A 33 33.76 37.27 -4.75
CA LEU A 33 33.04 37.77 -3.58
C LEU A 33 33.16 39.27 -3.40
N GLN A 34 34.38 39.82 -3.57
CA GLN A 34 34.61 41.26 -3.51
C GLN A 34 33.83 42.02 -4.60
N LYS A 35 33.82 41.49 -5.81
CA LYS A 35 33.12 42.11 -6.94
C LYS A 35 31.59 42.08 -6.79
N PHE A 36 31.01 40.99 -6.31
CA PHE A 36 29.56 40.78 -6.38
C PHE A 36 28.83 40.81 -5.02
N CYS A 37 29.53 40.63 -3.90
CA CYS A 37 28.90 40.41 -2.59
C CYS A 37 29.31 41.44 -1.54
N TYR A 38 30.57 41.85 -1.50
CA TYR A 38 31.15 42.65 -0.42
C TYR A 38 30.59 44.06 -0.28
N ASP A 39 30.12 44.68 -1.34
CA ASP A 39 29.43 46.00 -1.29
C ASP A 39 28.26 46.03 -0.30
N CYS A 40 27.67 44.86 -0.05
CA CYS A 40 26.48 44.73 0.80
C CYS A 40 26.72 43.89 2.07
N HIS A 41 27.77 43.05 2.06
CA HIS A 41 27.99 42.03 3.10
C HIS A 41 29.40 42.04 3.70
N SER A 42 30.08 43.18 3.68
CA SER A 42 31.42 43.36 4.29
C SER A 42 31.67 44.78 4.77
N ASN A 43 32.82 45.01 5.42
CA ASN A 43 33.28 46.33 5.89
C ASN A 43 32.22 47.08 6.73
N GLY A 44 31.54 46.38 7.62
CA GLY A 44 30.50 46.94 8.48
C GLY A 44 29.15 47.15 7.82
N VAL A 45 28.94 46.66 6.60
CA VAL A 45 27.65 46.64 5.90
C VAL A 45 27.03 45.27 6.05
N GLU A 46 25.87 45.20 6.74
CA GLU A 46 25.17 43.95 7.10
C GLU A 46 23.77 43.88 6.49
N LYS A 47 23.67 44.01 5.16
CA LYS A 47 22.35 43.90 4.52
C LYS A 47 21.78 42.49 4.69
N GLY A 48 20.54 42.42 5.21
CA GLY A 48 19.90 41.16 5.52
C GLY A 48 20.48 40.46 6.74
N ASN A 49 21.11 41.17 7.67
CA ASN A 49 21.79 40.65 8.86
C ASN A 49 22.85 39.58 8.54
N PHE A 50 23.62 39.82 7.50
CA PHE A 50 24.58 38.86 6.96
C PHE A 50 25.91 39.53 6.63
N VAL A 51 27.00 38.96 7.13
CA VAL A 51 28.37 39.43 6.93
C VAL A 51 29.25 38.32 6.39
N MET A 52 30.06 38.57 5.37
CA MET A 52 30.96 37.59 4.77
C MET A 52 32.41 37.68 5.21
N ASP A 53 32.84 38.84 5.76
CA ASP A 53 34.22 39.12 6.19
C ASP A 53 34.42 38.99 7.72
N GLY A 54 33.47 38.39 8.44
CA GLY A 54 33.54 38.21 9.91
C GLY A 54 34.46 37.08 10.40
N HIS A 55 35.09 36.31 9.50
CA HIS A 55 35.95 35.19 9.88
C HIS A 55 37.40 35.64 10.11
N LYS A 56 38.03 35.09 11.17
CA LYS A 56 39.41 35.45 11.58
C LYS A 56 40.47 34.97 10.59
N ASP A 57 40.24 33.82 10.00
CA ASP A 57 41.18 33.15 9.07
C ASP A 57 40.44 32.21 8.13
N TYR A 58 41.17 31.67 7.16
CA TYR A 58 40.62 30.74 6.16
C TYR A 58 40.03 29.47 6.80
N THR A 59 40.61 28.98 7.88
CA THR A 59 40.12 27.77 8.58
C THR A 59 38.74 28.00 9.19
N SER A 60 38.56 29.12 9.89
CA SER A 60 37.25 29.50 10.47
C SER A 60 36.22 29.82 9.38
N LEU A 61 36.62 30.36 8.26
CA LEU A 61 35.76 30.64 7.12
C LEU A 61 35.17 29.36 6.53
N ILE A 62 35.99 28.34 6.24
CA ILE A 62 35.49 27.06 5.67
C ILE A 62 34.79 26.17 6.70
N ALA A 63 35.00 26.42 7.99
CA ALA A 63 34.32 25.71 9.07
C ALA A 63 32.85 26.11 9.23
N ASP A 64 32.50 27.35 8.84
CA ASP A 64 31.11 27.85 8.93
C ASP A 64 30.22 27.32 7.79
N LYS A 65 29.96 26.02 7.85
CA LYS A 65 29.18 25.31 6.82
C LYS A 65 27.78 25.84 6.69
N MET A 66 27.15 26.29 7.80
CA MET A 66 25.77 26.79 7.78
C MET A 66 25.70 28.13 6.99
N GLN A 67 26.62 29.02 7.21
CA GLN A 67 26.70 30.28 6.46
C GLN A 67 26.91 30.00 4.97
N TRP A 68 27.83 29.11 4.64
CA TRP A 68 28.12 28.76 3.24
C TRP A 68 27.00 28.00 2.55
N ASP A 69 26.21 27.21 3.28
CA ASP A 69 25.03 26.59 2.70
C ASP A 69 23.97 27.63 2.32
N HIS A 70 23.78 28.64 3.18
CA HIS A 70 22.91 29.76 2.88
C HIS A 70 23.40 30.54 1.66
N VAL A 71 24.70 30.89 1.61
CA VAL A 71 25.33 31.56 0.46
C VAL A 71 25.13 30.73 -0.81
N ARG A 72 25.41 29.44 -0.74
CA ARG A 72 25.25 28.51 -1.85
C ARG A 72 23.84 28.51 -2.41
N GLN A 73 22.85 28.42 -1.52
CA GLN A 73 21.45 28.44 -1.88
C GLN A 73 21.07 29.75 -2.60
N GLN A 74 21.48 30.91 -2.07
CA GLN A 74 21.19 32.21 -2.67
C GLN A 74 21.84 32.38 -4.05
N ILE A 75 23.07 31.89 -4.24
CA ILE A 75 23.75 31.89 -5.52
C ILE A 75 23.10 30.89 -6.50
N ALA A 76 22.82 29.68 -6.07
CA ALA A 76 22.25 28.62 -6.92
C ALA A 76 20.84 28.99 -7.43
N THR A 77 20.04 29.67 -6.61
CA THR A 77 18.71 30.16 -6.96
C THR A 77 18.71 31.53 -7.67
N HIS A 78 19.87 32.11 -7.95
CA HIS A 78 20.01 33.40 -8.60
C HIS A 78 19.33 34.58 -7.89
N VAL A 79 19.01 34.46 -6.62
CA VAL A 79 18.43 35.52 -5.79
C VAL A 79 19.50 36.57 -5.46
N MET A 80 20.73 36.11 -5.24
CA MET A 80 21.87 37.01 -5.02
C MET A 80 22.87 36.95 -6.18
N PRO A 81 23.42 38.06 -6.56
CA PRO A 81 23.15 39.48 -6.19
C PRO A 81 21.73 39.90 -6.62
N PRO A 82 21.11 40.91 -5.96
CA PRO A 82 19.80 41.46 -6.30
C PRO A 82 19.73 41.99 -7.75
N GLU A 83 18.51 42.09 -8.29
CA GLU A 83 18.25 42.40 -9.70
C GLU A 83 18.92 43.72 -10.19
N LYS A 84 19.06 44.71 -9.33
CA LYS A 84 19.66 46.02 -9.63
C LYS A 84 21.18 46.09 -9.50
N LYS A 85 21.81 44.94 -9.18
CA LYS A 85 23.28 44.85 -9.04
C LYS A 85 23.87 43.98 -10.15
N ASP A 86 25.14 44.20 -10.42
CA ASP A 86 25.91 43.38 -11.36
C ASP A 86 25.86 41.92 -10.93
N LYS A 87 25.54 41.04 -11.85
CA LYS A 87 25.42 39.60 -11.61
C LYS A 87 26.62 38.85 -12.17
N PRO A 88 27.13 37.83 -11.47
CA PRO A 88 28.16 36.97 -12.03
C PRO A 88 27.61 36.25 -13.28
N SER A 89 28.47 36.07 -14.27
CA SER A 89 28.22 35.22 -15.41
C SER A 89 27.92 33.77 -14.94
N LEU A 90 27.33 32.95 -15.78
CA LEU A 90 27.09 31.53 -15.46
C LEU A 90 28.41 30.83 -15.08
N ALA A 91 29.51 31.10 -15.76
CA ALA A 91 30.81 30.50 -15.46
C ALA A 91 31.36 30.96 -14.09
N GLU A 92 31.31 32.26 -13.74
CA GLU A 92 31.70 32.78 -12.44
C GLU A 92 30.83 32.19 -11.31
N ARG A 93 29.54 32.03 -11.57
CA ARG A 93 28.60 31.41 -10.62
C ARG A 93 28.90 29.94 -10.42
N ASP A 94 29.07 29.16 -11.48
CA ASP A 94 29.42 27.76 -11.43
C ASP A 94 30.76 27.53 -10.71
N GLU A 95 31.71 28.46 -10.86
CA GLU A 95 33.00 28.46 -10.14
C GLU A 95 32.81 28.67 -8.63
N LEU A 96 31.98 29.64 -8.23
CA LEU A 96 31.65 29.86 -6.81
C LEU A 96 30.96 28.62 -6.19
N LEU A 97 29.97 28.06 -6.86
CA LEU A 97 29.25 26.87 -6.39
C LEU A 97 30.17 25.66 -6.32
N ALA A 98 31.02 25.44 -7.33
CA ALA A 98 31.97 24.34 -7.33
C ALA A 98 32.98 24.47 -6.17
N TRP A 99 33.50 25.69 -5.91
CA TRP A 99 34.40 25.91 -4.79
C TRP A 99 33.73 25.65 -3.45
N ILE A 100 32.48 26.09 -3.25
CA ILE A 100 31.72 25.83 -2.01
C ILE A 100 31.56 24.31 -1.85
N ASP A 101 31.10 23.59 -2.89
CA ASP A 101 30.85 22.16 -2.85
C ASP A 101 32.15 21.35 -2.66
N ASP A 102 33.25 21.70 -3.36
CA ASP A 102 34.50 20.95 -3.36
C ASP A 102 35.44 21.31 -2.19
N THR A 103 35.22 22.46 -1.52
CA THR A 103 36.10 22.93 -0.45
C THR A 103 35.40 23.01 0.90
N VAL A 104 34.32 23.78 1.00
CA VAL A 104 33.59 23.95 2.28
C VAL A 104 32.86 22.66 2.68
N PHE A 105 32.23 22.01 1.73
CA PHE A 105 31.50 20.76 1.93
C PHE A 105 32.30 19.50 1.60
N TRP A 106 33.63 19.67 1.45
CA TRP A 106 34.48 18.50 1.24
C TRP A 106 34.61 17.67 2.52
N PHE A 107 34.51 16.36 2.36
CA PHE A 107 34.80 15.36 3.36
C PHE A 107 35.79 14.35 2.81
N ASP A 108 36.65 13.83 3.68
CA ASP A 108 37.61 12.80 3.31
C ASP A 108 36.85 11.50 2.94
N PRO A 109 36.84 11.06 1.67
CA PRO A 109 36.15 9.84 1.28
C PRO A 109 36.77 8.56 1.86
N SER A 110 38.02 8.65 2.38
CA SER A 110 38.64 7.53 3.09
C SER A 110 38.12 7.34 4.52
N LYS A 111 37.46 8.36 5.06
CA LYS A 111 36.87 8.39 6.40
C LYS A 111 35.38 8.77 6.32
N PRO A 112 34.54 7.92 5.72
CA PRO A 112 33.13 8.25 5.55
C PRO A 112 32.43 8.34 6.90
N ASP A 113 31.77 9.49 7.15
CA ASP A 113 30.95 9.70 8.32
C ASP A 113 29.53 9.14 8.08
N PRO A 114 29.06 8.17 8.89
CA PRO A 114 27.71 7.64 8.75
C PRO A 114 26.62 8.57 9.30
N GLY A 115 26.97 9.69 9.90
CA GLY A 115 26.05 10.54 10.62
C GLY A 115 25.60 9.98 11.97
N ARG A 116 24.79 10.73 12.69
CA ARG A 116 24.31 10.37 14.03
C ARG A 116 23.31 9.23 14.02
N GLY A 117 23.25 8.47 15.09
CA GLY A 117 22.17 7.53 15.36
C GLY A 117 20.92 8.26 15.84
N VAL A 118 19.75 7.79 15.44
CA VAL A 118 18.48 8.43 15.81
C VAL A 118 17.62 7.47 16.62
N TRP A 119 17.12 7.94 17.77
CA TRP A 119 16.02 7.33 18.49
C TRP A 119 14.72 7.76 17.81
N ARG A 120 13.89 6.81 17.39
CA ARG A 120 12.57 7.15 16.90
C ARG A 120 11.53 6.13 17.32
N ARG A 121 10.34 6.59 17.68
CA ARG A 121 9.21 5.71 17.84
C ARG A 121 8.65 5.29 16.48
N LEU A 122 7.85 4.23 16.49
CA LEU A 122 7.06 3.89 15.32
C LEU A 122 6.05 5.01 15.03
N ASN A 123 5.96 5.44 13.77
CA ASN A 123 4.86 6.30 13.33
C ASN A 123 3.56 5.48 13.20
N ARG A 124 2.43 6.15 12.91
CA ARG A 124 1.11 5.49 12.82
C ARG A 124 1.06 4.34 11.82
N THR A 125 1.65 4.53 10.64
CA THR A 125 1.71 3.49 9.59
C THR A 125 2.57 2.31 10.01
N GLU A 126 3.77 2.57 10.51
CA GLU A 126 4.70 1.54 11.00
C GLU A 126 4.10 0.75 12.17
N TYR A 127 3.38 1.41 13.08
CA TYR A 127 2.68 0.76 14.17
C TYR A 127 1.60 -0.21 13.65
N ASN A 128 0.69 0.26 12.79
CA ASN A 128 -0.37 -0.57 12.22
C ASN A 128 0.20 -1.77 11.43
N ASN A 129 1.21 -1.54 10.59
CA ASN A 129 1.85 -2.60 9.83
C ASN A 129 2.55 -3.62 10.74
N THR A 130 3.21 -3.13 11.81
CA THR A 130 3.87 -4.01 12.79
C THR A 130 2.85 -4.91 13.50
N ILE A 131 1.71 -4.38 13.92
CA ILE A 131 0.64 -5.17 14.55
C ILE A 131 0.07 -6.19 13.59
N ARG A 132 -0.25 -5.77 12.36
CA ARG A 132 -0.77 -6.69 11.32
C ARG A 132 0.18 -7.86 11.06
N ASP A 133 1.46 -7.58 10.86
CA ASP A 133 2.43 -8.56 10.39
C ASP A 133 2.92 -9.49 11.51
N LEU A 134 3.00 -9.02 12.76
CA LEU A 134 3.48 -9.80 13.90
C LEU A 134 2.38 -10.56 14.64
N LEU A 135 1.15 -10.05 14.67
CA LEU A 135 0.07 -10.62 15.44
C LEU A 135 -1.09 -11.16 14.61
N MET A 136 -0.98 -11.06 13.29
CA MET A 136 -2.01 -11.51 12.32
C MET A 136 -3.38 -10.87 12.56
N VAL A 137 -3.42 -9.62 13.07
CA VAL A 137 -4.65 -8.87 13.35
C VAL A 137 -4.85 -7.79 12.31
N ASP A 138 -5.97 -7.83 11.62
CA ASP A 138 -6.36 -6.79 10.65
C ASP A 138 -7.17 -5.69 11.34
N ILE A 139 -6.50 -4.98 12.25
CA ILE A 139 -7.00 -3.77 12.89
C ILE A 139 -5.98 -2.65 12.71
N ARG A 140 -6.45 -1.42 12.73
CA ARG A 140 -5.59 -0.23 12.55
C ARG A 140 -5.73 0.73 13.73
N PRO A 141 -5.29 0.32 14.93
CA PRO A 141 -5.51 1.10 16.16
C PRO A 141 -4.84 2.46 16.11
N ALA A 142 -3.74 2.61 15.37
CA ALA A 142 -3.06 3.89 15.24
C ALA A 142 -3.84 4.93 14.40
N ASN A 143 -4.96 4.55 13.77
CA ASN A 143 -5.83 5.54 13.13
C ASN A 143 -6.49 6.49 14.14
N GLU A 144 -6.62 6.07 15.41
CA GLU A 144 -7.13 6.88 16.50
C GLU A 144 -6.03 7.68 17.24
N PHE A 145 -4.77 7.53 16.85
CA PHE A 145 -3.67 8.28 17.46
C PHE A 145 -3.65 9.70 16.91
N PRO A 146 -3.12 10.66 17.68
CA PRO A 146 -2.78 11.98 17.13
C PRO A 146 -1.94 11.82 15.86
N LEU A 147 -2.06 12.78 14.94
CA LEU A 147 -1.22 12.79 13.74
C LEU A 147 0.24 12.92 14.16
N ASP A 148 1.11 12.23 13.44
CA ASP A 148 2.54 12.37 13.60
C ASP A 148 3.01 13.70 13.03
N ASP A 149 3.90 14.39 13.75
CA ASP A 149 4.57 15.57 13.23
C ASP A 149 5.50 15.16 12.07
N THR A 150 5.68 16.08 11.13
CA THR A 150 6.53 15.87 9.96
C THR A 150 7.83 16.67 10.06
N GLY A 151 8.95 16.01 9.77
CA GLY A 151 10.25 16.65 9.61
C GLY A 151 10.80 16.34 8.22
N TYR A 152 11.39 17.31 7.56
CA TYR A 152 11.96 17.17 6.21
C TYR A 152 10.97 16.56 5.18
N GLY A 153 9.66 16.79 5.40
CA GLY A 153 8.59 16.25 4.53
C GLY A 153 8.10 14.85 4.88
N TYR A 154 8.62 14.20 5.95
CA TYR A 154 8.27 12.82 6.32
C TYR A 154 7.85 12.71 7.80
N ASP A 155 6.89 11.83 8.07
CA ASP A 155 6.34 11.52 9.41
C ASP A 155 7.13 10.43 10.16
N ASN A 156 8.23 9.96 9.59
CA ASN A 156 9.10 8.95 10.20
C ASN A 156 10.42 9.52 10.75
N ILE A 157 10.53 10.83 10.87
CA ILE A 157 11.71 11.54 11.34
C ILE A 157 11.78 11.55 12.87
N GLY A 158 12.88 11.01 13.42
CA GLY A 158 13.06 10.86 14.86
C GLY A 158 13.03 12.17 15.65
N ASP A 159 13.54 13.26 15.05
CA ASP A 159 13.66 14.56 15.71
C ASP A 159 12.30 15.18 16.08
N VAL A 160 11.23 14.81 15.39
CA VAL A 160 9.89 15.37 15.59
C VAL A 160 8.90 14.38 16.24
N LEU A 161 9.24 13.08 16.29
CA LEU A 161 8.36 12.05 16.82
C LEU A 161 8.34 11.99 18.37
N ALA A 162 7.69 12.96 19.00
CA ALA A 162 7.52 13.00 20.45
C ALA A 162 6.52 11.94 20.98
N LEU A 163 6.65 11.63 22.26
CA LEU A 163 5.71 10.77 23.00
C LEU A 163 4.96 11.64 24.03
N SER A 164 3.74 12.03 23.70
CA SER A 164 2.87 12.79 24.62
C SER A 164 2.11 11.87 25.58
N PRO A 165 1.65 12.36 26.75
CA PRO A 165 0.78 11.60 27.66
C PRO A 165 -0.47 11.05 26.97
N LEU A 166 -1.13 11.86 26.12
CA LEU A 166 -2.30 11.44 25.34
C LEU A 166 -1.98 10.25 24.41
N LEU A 167 -0.83 10.30 23.74
CA LEU A 167 -0.41 9.20 22.86
C LEU A 167 -0.14 7.94 23.68
N MET A 168 0.42 8.06 24.90
CA MET A 168 0.64 6.90 25.77
C MET A 168 -0.68 6.25 26.21
N GLU A 169 -1.71 7.05 26.54
CA GLU A 169 -3.05 6.50 26.80
C GLU A 169 -3.62 5.77 25.60
N LYS A 170 -3.43 6.31 24.38
CA LYS A 170 -3.86 5.63 23.15
C LYS A 170 -3.11 4.33 22.93
N TYR A 171 -1.79 4.25 23.20
CA TYR A 171 -1.05 3.00 23.16
C TYR A 171 -1.57 1.96 24.15
N MET A 172 -1.92 2.37 25.38
CA MET A 172 -2.49 1.46 26.37
C MET A 172 -3.85 0.90 25.92
N ARG A 173 -4.73 1.74 25.38
CA ARG A 173 -6.02 1.30 24.80
C ARG A 173 -5.81 0.38 23.60
N ALA A 174 -4.90 0.74 22.71
CA ALA A 174 -4.55 -0.09 21.55
C ALA A 174 -4.00 -1.46 22.00
N ALA A 175 -3.11 -1.51 23.00
CA ALA A 175 -2.57 -2.76 23.52
C ALA A 175 -3.65 -3.70 24.05
N ASN A 176 -4.69 -3.17 24.71
CA ASN A 176 -5.84 -3.97 25.14
C ASN A 176 -6.60 -4.54 23.94
N SER A 177 -7.04 -3.69 23.02
CA SER A 177 -7.80 -4.12 21.84
C SER A 177 -7.00 -5.09 20.94
N ILE A 178 -5.71 -4.85 20.78
CA ILE A 178 -4.82 -5.74 20.03
C ILE A 178 -4.75 -7.11 20.71
N THR A 179 -4.56 -7.13 22.03
CA THR A 179 -4.43 -8.39 22.79
C THR A 179 -5.71 -9.21 22.74
N GLU A 180 -6.87 -8.58 22.94
CA GLU A 180 -8.16 -9.22 22.84
C GLU A 180 -8.38 -9.86 21.45
N LYS A 181 -8.01 -9.14 20.39
CA LYS A 181 -8.13 -9.67 19.03
C LYS A 181 -7.09 -10.73 18.69
N ALA A 182 -5.84 -10.57 19.14
CA ALA A 182 -4.73 -11.47 18.81
C ALA A 182 -4.85 -12.82 19.54
N LEU A 183 -5.28 -12.79 20.79
CA LEU A 183 -5.43 -13.98 21.66
C LEU A 183 -6.88 -14.45 21.78
N ASP A 184 -7.74 -14.04 20.88
CA ASP A 184 -9.13 -14.51 20.85
C ASP A 184 -9.17 -16.02 20.64
N THR A 185 -9.69 -16.72 21.67
CA THR A 185 -9.88 -18.18 21.70
C THR A 185 -11.33 -18.56 21.46
N SER A 186 -12.24 -17.59 21.24
CA SER A 186 -13.63 -17.88 20.95
C SER A 186 -13.75 -18.67 19.65
N GLU A 187 -14.53 -19.74 19.69
CA GLU A 187 -14.90 -20.44 18.49
C GLU A 187 -15.76 -19.51 17.63
N ALA A 188 -15.44 -19.42 16.35
CA ALA A 188 -16.26 -18.69 15.41
C ALA A 188 -17.66 -19.34 15.37
N GLN A 189 -18.69 -18.60 15.75
CA GLN A 189 -20.05 -19.08 15.66
C GLN A 189 -20.39 -19.33 14.19
N ARG A 190 -20.89 -20.52 13.90
CA ARG A 190 -21.51 -20.84 12.61
C ARG A 190 -22.86 -20.15 12.54
N VAL A 191 -23.14 -19.50 11.43
CA VAL A 191 -24.50 -19.00 11.16
C VAL A 191 -25.19 -19.91 10.17
N ASP A 192 -26.45 -20.12 10.42
CA ASP A 192 -27.46 -20.62 9.51
C ASP A 192 -28.59 -19.60 9.57
N LEU A 193 -28.54 -18.63 8.69
CA LEU A 193 -29.37 -17.41 8.75
C LEU A 193 -30.18 -17.27 7.48
N GLU A 194 -31.48 -16.98 7.66
CA GLU A 194 -32.38 -16.60 6.57
C GLU A 194 -32.49 -15.06 6.49
N ILE A 195 -32.21 -14.50 5.34
CA ILE A 195 -32.39 -13.07 5.06
C ILE A 195 -33.61 -12.92 4.13
N GLY A 196 -34.72 -12.48 4.66
CA GLY A 196 -35.97 -12.26 3.90
C GLY A 196 -35.89 -11.01 3.01
N ALA A 197 -36.78 -10.95 2.03
CA ALA A 197 -36.89 -9.86 1.06
C ALA A 197 -37.09 -8.46 1.69
N LYS A 198 -37.78 -8.40 2.83
CA LYS A 198 -38.03 -7.16 3.60
C LYS A 198 -36.77 -6.51 4.15
N ASN A 199 -35.67 -7.26 4.29
CA ASN A 199 -34.41 -6.75 4.79
C ASN A 199 -33.58 -6.02 3.72
N PHE A 200 -34.00 -6.06 2.47
CA PHE A 200 -33.32 -5.38 1.37
C PHE A 200 -33.87 -3.98 1.14
N TRP A 201 -32.99 -3.02 0.90
CA TRP A 201 -33.34 -1.67 0.47
C TRP A 201 -32.84 -1.39 -0.95
N ASN A 202 -33.49 -0.46 -1.64
CA ASN A 202 -33.05 -0.03 -2.97
C ASN A 202 -31.69 0.67 -2.90
N GLN A 203 -30.71 0.12 -3.59
CA GLN A 203 -29.37 0.70 -3.77
C GLN A 203 -29.34 1.54 -5.06
N LYS A 204 -29.93 1.02 -6.13
CA LYS A 204 -29.98 1.69 -7.43
C LYS A 204 -31.25 1.26 -8.18
N GLY A 205 -31.90 2.19 -8.89
CA GLY A 205 -33.12 1.90 -9.64
C GLY A 205 -34.33 1.70 -8.73
N ASN A 206 -35.32 0.93 -9.19
CA ASN A 206 -36.57 0.73 -8.50
C ASN A 206 -36.88 -0.76 -8.32
N SER A 207 -36.94 -1.22 -7.10
CA SER A 207 -37.50 -2.51 -6.72
C SER A 207 -38.53 -2.35 -5.62
N SER A 208 -39.54 -3.21 -5.60
CA SER A 208 -40.62 -3.20 -4.60
C SER A 208 -40.61 -4.49 -3.78
N GLU A 209 -41.13 -4.43 -2.58
CA GLU A 209 -41.34 -5.59 -1.73
C GLU A 209 -42.84 -5.88 -1.60
N HIS A 210 -43.25 -7.11 -1.80
CA HIS A 210 -44.59 -7.58 -1.61
C HIS A 210 -44.56 -9.04 -1.12
N GLU A 211 -45.20 -9.32 0.01
CA GLU A 211 -45.32 -10.66 0.59
C GLU A 211 -44.00 -11.45 0.74
N ASP A 212 -42.98 -10.79 1.28
CA ASP A 212 -41.62 -11.34 1.46
C ASP A 212 -40.90 -11.71 0.15
N VAL A 213 -41.33 -11.11 -0.98
CA VAL A 213 -40.70 -11.20 -2.29
C VAL A 213 -40.20 -9.83 -2.71
N ARG A 214 -38.95 -9.73 -3.12
CA ARG A 214 -38.39 -8.52 -3.71
C ARG A 214 -38.51 -8.57 -5.22
N TRP A 215 -39.26 -7.64 -5.76
CA TRP A 215 -39.50 -7.50 -7.18
C TRP A 215 -38.61 -6.45 -7.81
N PHE A 216 -38.00 -6.80 -8.92
CA PHE A 216 -37.20 -5.93 -9.75
C PHE A 216 -37.90 -5.77 -11.10
N HIS A 217 -38.46 -4.58 -11.33
CA HIS A 217 -39.26 -4.26 -12.52
C HIS A 217 -38.45 -3.63 -13.65
N ASN A 218 -37.16 -3.38 -13.41
CA ASN A 218 -36.16 -2.87 -14.37
C ASN A 218 -34.77 -3.23 -13.89
N GLU A 219 -33.75 -2.87 -14.65
CA GLU A 219 -32.35 -3.04 -14.23
C GLU A 219 -32.07 -2.23 -12.96
N SER A 220 -32.17 -2.85 -11.84
CA SER A 220 -32.07 -2.26 -10.51
C SER A 220 -31.28 -3.13 -9.55
N GLU A 221 -30.89 -2.56 -8.41
CA GLU A 221 -30.08 -3.23 -7.40
C GLU A 221 -30.66 -2.98 -6.01
N ALA A 222 -30.78 -4.03 -5.23
CA ALA A 222 -31.18 -3.98 -3.82
C ALA A 222 -30.09 -4.59 -2.96
N ALA A 223 -29.88 -4.07 -1.74
CA ALA A 223 -28.83 -4.49 -0.83
C ALA A 223 -29.34 -4.75 0.58
N THR A 224 -28.57 -5.54 1.34
CA THR A 224 -28.78 -5.81 2.77
C THR A 224 -27.45 -5.97 3.47
N LYS A 225 -27.45 -5.78 4.79
CA LYS A 225 -26.27 -6.02 5.62
C LYS A 225 -26.22 -7.45 6.14
N PHE A 226 -25.02 -8.02 6.15
CA PHE A 226 -24.72 -9.31 6.75
C PHE A 226 -23.49 -9.19 7.64
N ASN A 227 -23.58 -9.63 8.89
CA ASN A 227 -22.44 -9.65 9.78
C ASN A 227 -21.85 -11.08 9.83
N ALA A 228 -20.71 -11.27 9.17
CA ALA A 228 -19.97 -12.52 9.17
C ALA A 228 -19.28 -12.71 10.54
N PRO A 229 -19.61 -13.74 11.33
CA PRO A 229 -19.03 -13.92 12.68
C PRO A 229 -17.53 -14.20 12.65
N ALA A 230 -17.00 -14.72 11.56
CA ALA A 230 -15.57 -14.95 11.38
C ALA A 230 -15.19 -15.00 9.89
N SER A 231 -13.90 -14.91 9.62
CA SER A 231 -13.37 -15.15 8.26
C SER A 231 -13.52 -16.62 7.87
N GLY A 232 -14.02 -16.87 6.67
CA GLY A 232 -14.21 -18.22 6.17
C GLY A 232 -14.98 -18.27 4.86
N THR A 233 -15.31 -19.45 4.40
CA THR A 233 -16.18 -19.64 3.24
C THR A 233 -17.64 -19.66 3.70
N TYR A 234 -18.46 -18.86 3.02
CA TYR A 234 -19.91 -18.80 3.23
C TYR A 234 -20.64 -19.29 2.00
N ILE A 235 -21.75 -19.99 2.22
CA ILE A 235 -22.67 -20.42 1.16
C ILE A 235 -23.90 -19.50 1.23
N PHE A 236 -24.19 -18.88 0.11
CA PHE A 236 -25.41 -18.10 -0.10
C PHE A 236 -26.34 -18.89 -1.03
N ARG A 237 -27.56 -19.18 -0.56
CA ARG A 237 -28.61 -19.85 -1.35
C ARG A 237 -29.70 -18.83 -1.64
N ILE A 238 -29.71 -18.29 -2.85
CA ILE A 238 -30.62 -17.24 -3.28
C ILE A 238 -31.83 -17.91 -3.95
N LYS A 239 -33.02 -17.69 -3.40
CA LYS A 239 -34.28 -18.10 -4.06
C LYS A 239 -34.68 -17.04 -5.06
N ALA A 240 -34.66 -17.39 -6.33
CA ALA A 240 -35.03 -16.48 -7.43
C ALA A 240 -36.04 -17.15 -8.39
N SER A 241 -36.92 -16.33 -8.94
CA SER A 241 -37.86 -16.70 -10.00
C SER A 241 -38.05 -15.48 -10.91
N ALA A 242 -38.61 -15.63 -12.08
CA ALA A 242 -38.82 -14.52 -12.98
C ALA A 242 -40.05 -14.68 -13.87
N THR A 243 -40.69 -13.59 -14.26
CA THR A 243 -41.55 -13.60 -15.44
C THR A 243 -40.64 -13.64 -16.68
N GLN A 244 -40.88 -14.62 -17.54
CA GLN A 244 -39.96 -14.90 -18.67
C GLN A 244 -40.52 -14.27 -19.95
N ALA A 245 -39.89 -13.18 -20.40
CA ALA A 245 -40.20 -12.55 -21.67
C ALA A 245 -38.96 -12.48 -22.58
N GLY A 246 -39.18 -12.50 -23.90
CA GLY A 246 -38.09 -12.56 -24.87
C GLY A 246 -37.46 -13.97 -24.96
N THR A 247 -36.28 -14.03 -25.56
CA THR A 247 -35.55 -15.30 -25.85
C THR A 247 -34.59 -15.73 -24.74
N ASP A 248 -34.13 -14.76 -23.93
CA ASP A 248 -33.11 -14.99 -22.89
C ASP A 248 -33.77 -15.19 -21.51
N ALA A 249 -33.16 -16.01 -20.69
CA ALA A 249 -33.54 -16.12 -19.29
C ALA A 249 -33.26 -14.80 -18.55
N ALA A 250 -34.01 -14.53 -17.48
CA ALA A 250 -33.68 -13.42 -16.59
C ALA A 250 -32.31 -13.62 -15.93
N LYS A 251 -31.51 -12.58 -15.81
CA LYS A 251 -30.15 -12.64 -15.24
C LYS A 251 -30.03 -11.88 -13.94
N ILE A 252 -29.49 -12.55 -12.95
CA ILE A 252 -29.22 -12.01 -11.62
C ILE A 252 -27.71 -11.93 -11.37
N ALA A 253 -27.23 -10.80 -10.84
CA ALA A 253 -25.89 -10.73 -10.26
C ALA A 253 -25.99 -10.65 -8.73
N PHE A 254 -25.11 -11.38 -8.07
CA PHE A 254 -24.91 -11.31 -6.64
C PHE A 254 -23.61 -10.56 -6.35
N GLY A 255 -23.68 -9.55 -5.48
CA GLY A 255 -22.57 -8.68 -5.12
C GLY A 255 -22.27 -8.68 -3.63
N ILE A 256 -20.99 -8.42 -3.30
CA ILE A 256 -20.53 -8.27 -1.92
C ILE A 256 -19.59 -7.06 -1.86
N ASP A 257 -19.85 -6.15 -0.92
CA ASP A 257 -19.06 -4.94 -0.68
C ASP A 257 -18.88 -4.09 -1.95
N GLY A 258 -19.95 -3.99 -2.75
CA GLY A 258 -19.96 -3.23 -4.01
C GLY A 258 -19.24 -3.91 -5.18
N LYS A 259 -18.79 -5.15 -5.02
CA LYS A 259 -18.16 -5.95 -6.08
C LYS A 259 -19.07 -7.09 -6.48
N GLU A 260 -19.23 -7.28 -7.78
CA GLU A 260 -19.93 -8.44 -8.31
C GLU A 260 -19.14 -9.71 -7.98
N SER A 261 -19.84 -10.67 -7.38
CA SER A 261 -19.28 -11.96 -6.95
C SER A 261 -19.68 -13.11 -7.88
N GLY A 262 -20.83 -13.01 -8.54
CA GLY A 262 -21.29 -13.99 -9.52
C GLY A 262 -22.51 -13.53 -10.29
N GLN A 263 -22.68 -14.06 -11.52
CA GLN A 263 -23.88 -13.87 -12.35
C GLN A 263 -24.52 -15.22 -12.65
N PHE A 264 -25.85 -15.25 -12.69
CA PHE A 264 -26.62 -16.49 -12.84
C PHE A 264 -27.85 -16.26 -13.69
N ASP A 265 -28.25 -17.29 -14.44
CA ASP A 265 -29.51 -17.32 -15.18
C ASP A 265 -30.62 -17.84 -14.27
N VAL A 266 -31.75 -17.13 -14.27
CA VAL A 266 -32.98 -17.50 -13.54
C VAL A 266 -33.95 -18.06 -14.55
N THR A 267 -34.08 -19.39 -14.58
CA THR A 267 -34.96 -20.12 -15.50
C THR A 267 -36.31 -20.49 -14.91
N ALA A 268 -36.45 -20.44 -13.58
CA ALA A 268 -37.74 -20.67 -12.93
C ALA A 268 -38.74 -19.58 -13.35
N ARG A 269 -39.92 -20.00 -13.78
CA ARG A 269 -40.99 -19.08 -14.16
C ARG A 269 -41.90 -18.82 -12.98
N PHE A 270 -41.93 -17.58 -12.51
CA PHE A 270 -42.81 -17.17 -11.40
C PHE A 270 -44.29 -17.37 -11.77
N ARG A 271 -45.04 -18.01 -10.91
CA ARG A 271 -46.51 -18.19 -11.05
C ARG A 271 -47.27 -17.54 -9.89
N ASP A 272 -46.80 -17.80 -8.69
CA ASP A 272 -47.32 -17.24 -7.44
C ASP A 272 -46.21 -17.30 -6.37
N GLU A 273 -46.49 -16.82 -5.18
CA GLU A 273 -45.52 -16.76 -4.07
C GLU A 273 -45.01 -18.14 -3.59
N LYS A 274 -45.73 -19.21 -3.91
CA LYS A 274 -45.33 -20.61 -3.60
C LYS A 274 -44.31 -21.16 -4.61
N GLY A 275 -44.11 -20.47 -5.72
CA GLY A 275 -43.09 -20.83 -6.72
C GLY A 275 -43.63 -21.17 -8.09
N PRO A 276 -42.86 -21.82 -8.93
CA PRO A 276 -41.57 -22.47 -8.59
C PRO A 276 -40.43 -21.46 -8.34
N TRP A 277 -39.56 -21.79 -7.39
CA TRP A 277 -38.33 -21.06 -7.08
C TRP A 277 -37.12 -21.87 -7.52
N GLN A 278 -36.18 -21.19 -8.18
CA GLN A 278 -34.81 -21.69 -8.42
C GLN A 278 -33.97 -21.30 -7.21
N THR A 279 -33.19 -22.25 -6.68
CA THR A 279 -32.19 -21.95 -5.67
C THR A 279 -30.84 -21.84 -6.34
N ILE A 280 -30.25 -20.64 -6.32
CA ILE A 280 -28.92 -20.36 -6.81
C ILE A 280 -27.98 -20.48 -5.62
N THR A 281 -27.02 -21.40 -5.70
CA THR A 281 -26.00 -21.59 -4.65
C THR A 281 -24.70 -20.95 -5.07
N HIS A 282 -24.16 -20.07 -4.21
CA HIS A 282 -22.91 -19.37 -4.45
C HIS A 282 -22.01 -19.38 -3.23
N GLU A 283 -20.77 -19.83 -3.42
CA GLU A 283 -19.78 -19.88 -2.35
C GLU A 283 -18.82 -18.69 -2.44
N VAL A 284 -18.66 -17.98 -1.33
CA VAL A 284 -17.79 -16.81 -1.26
C VAL A 284 -16.94 -16.84 0.00
N ARG A 285 -15.67 -16.52 -0.12
CA ARG A 285 -14.78 -16.33 1.02
C ARG A 285 -14.89 -14.89 1.52
N LEU A 286 -15.32 -14.74 2.79
CA LEU A 286 -15.49 -13.45 3.45
C LEU A 286 -14.48 -13.26 4.59
N GLY A 287 -14.17 -12.02 4.91
CA GLY A 287 -13.58 -11.61 6.20
C GLY A 287 -14.61 -11.74 7.32
N GLY A 288 -14.18 -11.64 8.59
CA GLY A 288 -15.14 -11.42 9.68
C GLY A 288 -15.56 -9.96 9.74
N GLY A 289 -16.83 -9.70 10.09
CA GLY A 289 -17.38 -8.36 10.23
C GLY A 289 -18.56 -8.06 9.32
N GLU A 290 -18.97 -6.79 9.24
CA GLU A 290 -20.11 -6.36 8.42
C GLU A 290 -19.76 -6.34 6.93
N HIS A 291 -20.62 -6.98 6.12
CA HIS A 291 -20.58 -6.99 4.66
C HIS A 291 -21.88 -6.46 4.09
N LEU A 292 -21.80 -5.82 2.94
CA LEU A 292 -22.95 -5.39 2.16
C LEU A 292 -23.21 -6.42 1.06
N LEU A 293 -24.31 -7.17 1.19
CA LEU A 293 -24.79 -8.10 0.16
C LEU A 293 -25.70 -7.36 -0.80
N SER A 294 -25.53 -7.55 -2.10
CA SER A 294 -26.41 -6.96 -3.10
C SER A 294 -26.92 -7.98 -4.12
N VAL A 295 -28.11 -7.74 -4.61
CA VAL A 295 -28.76 -8.48 -5.70
C VAL A 295 -29.13 -7.49 -6.78
N LYS A 296 -28.74 -7.79 -8.02
CA LYS A 296 -28.98 -6.89 -9.16
C LYS A 296 -29.65 -7.65 -10.31
N PHE A 297 -30.67 -7.07 -10.88
CA PHE A 297 -31.29 -7.52 -12.12
C PHE A 297 -30.56 -6.91 -13.32
N LEU A 298 -30.16 -7.72 -14.30
CA LEU A 298 -29.21 -7.32 -15.33
C LEU A 298 -29.79 -7.11 -16.73
N ASN A 299 -30.92 -7.75 -17.04
CA ASN A 299 -31.43 -7.81 -18.40
C ASN A 299 -32.97 -7.67 -18.45
N ASP A 300 -33.44 -6.51 -18.11
CA ASP A 300 -34.85 -6.13 -18.26
C ASP A 300 -35.28 -6.23 -19.74
N TYR A 301 -36.55 -6.61 -19.97
CA TYR A 301 -37.10 -6.74 -21.31
C TYR A 301 -38.61 -6.49 -21.29
N TYR A 302 -39.11 -5.64 -22.18
CA TYR A 302 -40.52 -5.36 -22.35
C TYR A 302 -40.90 -5.34 -23.82
N ASP A 303 -41.98 -6.11 -24.20
CA ASP A 303 -42.59 -6.12 -25.51
C ASP A 303 -44.13 -6.03 -25.36
N GLY A 304 -44.61 -4.80 -25.36
CA GLY A 304 -46.04 -4.53 -25.25
C GLY A 304 -46.89 -5.04 -26.44
N SER A 305 -46.24 -5.40 -27.57
CA SER A 305 -46.89 -5.94 -28.76
C SER A 305 -47.13 -7.45 -28.74
N ASN A 306 -46.54 -8.16 -27.80
CA ASN A 306 -46.67 -9.61 -27.70
C ASN A 306 -48.12 -10.01 -27.37
N PRO A 307 -48.78 -10.90 -28.16
CA PRO A 307 -50.14 -11.29 -27.92
C PRO A 307 -50.35 -12.02 -26.61
N ASP A 308 -49.32 -12.67 -26.07
CA ASP A 308 -49.38 -13.38 -24.78
C ASP A 308 -48.95 -12.37 -23.66
N PRO A 309 -49.88 -11.96 -22.80
CA PRO A 309 -49.56 -11.01 -21.71
C PRO A 309 -48.47 -11.51 -20.78
N GLU A 310 -48.33 -12.83 -20.58
CA GLU A 310 -47.32 -13.41 -19.71
C GLU A 310 -45.88 -13.43 -20.31
N LYS A 311 -45.76 -13.04 -21.59
CA LYS A 311 -44.47 -12.93 -22.30
C LYS A 311 -44.12 -11.47 -22.66
N ARG A 312 -44.89 -10.49 -22.15
CA ARG A 312 -44.65 -9.08 -22.42
C ARG A 312 -43.55 -8.46 -21.60
N ASP A 313 -43.42 -8.93 -20.37
CA ASP A 313 -42.55 -8.28 -19.39
C ASP A 313 -41.67 -9.29 -18.65
N ARG A 314 -40.34 -8.97 -18.54
CA ARG A 314 -39.36 -9.76 -17.80
C ARG A 314 -39.05 -9.05 -16.50
N ASN A 315 -39.57 -9.55 -15.41
CA ASN A 315 -39.30 -9.08 -14.06
C ASN A 315 -38.62 -10.18 -13.24
N LEU A 316 -37.71 -9.79 -12.36
CA LEU A 316 -37.02 -10.71 -11.46
C LEU A 316 -37.69 -10.64 -10.07
N ALA A 317 -37.97 -11.82 -9.51
CA ALA A 317 -38.45 -12.00 -8.15
C ALA A 317 -37.36 -12.67 -7.32
N VAL A 318 -37.00 -12.11 -6.17
CA VAL A 318 -36.08 -12.70 -5.20
C VAL A 318 -36.83 -12.88 -3.87
N GLY A 319 -36.91 -14.12 -3.41
CA GLY A 319 -37.57 -14.46 -2.15
C GLY A 319 -36.63 -14.24 -0.98
N LYS A 320 -35.88 -15.25 -0.60
CA LYS A 320 -34.96 -15.20 0.53
C LYS A 320 -33.53 -15.61 0.14
N ILE A 321 -32.58 -15.21 0.94
CA ILE A 321 -31.19 -15.69 0.88
C ILE A 321 -30.92 -16.46 2.17
N ASP A 322 -30.67 -17.76 2.07
CA ASP A 322 -30.16 -18.56 3.17
C ASP A 322 -28.63 -18.46 3.19
N VAL A 323 -28.05 -18.12 4.33
CA VAL A 323 -26.59 -17.95 4.53
C VAL A 323 -26.10 -18.99 5.51
N GLU A 324 -25.19 -19.83 5.06
CA GLU A 324 -24.56 -20.87 5.89
C GLU A 324 -23.05 -20.63 5.95
N GLY A 325 -22.45 -20.65 7.14
CA GLY A 325 -20.99 -20.50 7.30
C GLY A 325 -20.58 -19.93 8.65
N PRO A 326 -19.29 -19.68 8.87
CA PRO A 326 -18.19 -20.01 7.94
C PRO A 326 -17.91 -21.51 7.88
N LEU A 327 -17.56 -21.96 6.69
CA LEU A 327 -17.14 -23.34 6.44
C LEU A 327 -15.63 -23.45 6.52
N GLY A 328 -15.12 -24.63 6.92
CA GLY A 328 -13.68 -24.84 7.03
C GLY A 328 -13.04 -23.91 8.07
N LEU A 329 -13.62 -23.86 9.26
CA LEU A 329 -13.16 -23.02 10.36
C LEU A 329 -11.68 -23.28 10.66
N LEU A 330 -10.88 -22.24 10.53
CA LEU A 330 -9.53 -22.23 11.11
C LEU A 330 -9.66 -22.24 12.63
N PRO A 331 -8.68 -22.84 13.35
CA PRO A 331 -8.63 -22.71 14.81
C PRO A 331 -8.74 -21.25 15.25
N PRO A 332 -9.26 -20.98 16.46
CA PRO A 332 -9.32 -19.62 16.99
C PRO A 332 -8.01 -18.86 16.79
N ARG A 333 -8.08 -17.55 16.62
CA ARG A 333 -6.90 -16.73 16.28
C ARG A 333 -5.79 -16.85 17.32
N GLY A 334 -6.12 -16.85 18.61
CA GLY A 334 -5.18 -17.04 19.69
C GLY A 334 -4.44 -18.38 19.59
N THR A 335 -5.15 -19.46 19.31
CA THR A 335 -4.56 -20.79 19.08
C THR A 335 -3.60 -20.77 17.88
N ARG A 336 -3.99 -20.14 16.77
CA ARG A 336 -3.12 -20.02 15.58
C ARG A 336 -1.86 -19.19 15.83
N LEU A 337 -1.98 -18.10 16.57
CA LEU A 337 -0.83 -17.26 16.95
C LEU A 337 0.16 -18.06 17.80
N VAL A 338 -0.34 -18.79 18.80
CA VAL A 338 0.48 -19.63 19.69
C VAL A 338 1.19 -20.74 18.89
N GLN A 339 0.45 -21.44 18.02
CA GLN A 339 1.04 -22.48 17.15
C GLN A 339 2.11 -21.90 16.24
N TRP A 340 1.86 -20.76 15.58
CA TRP A 340 2.86 -20.09 14.75
C TRP A 340 4.11 -19.71 15.55
N LEU A 341 3.94 -19.17 16.75
CA LEU A 341 5.07 -18.85 17.62
C LEU A 341 5.86 -20.10 18.04
N LEU A 342 5.21 -21.22 18.34
CA LEU A 342 5.89 -22.45 18.78
C LEU A 342 6.54 -23.21 17.63
N GLU A 343 5.86 -23.34 16.51
CA GLU A 343 6.24 -24.25 15.43
C GLU A 343 6.96 -23.55 14.26
N GLY A 344 6.92 -22.19 14.20
CA GLY A 344 7.57 -21.42 13.14
C GLY A 344 6.84 -21.51 11.78
N LYS A 345 5.67 -22.14 11.73
CA LYS A 345 4.83 -22.23 10.54
C LYS A 345 3.55 -21.44 10.80
N PRO A 346 3.05 -20.64 9.84
CA PRO A 346 1.73 -20.05 10.01
C PRO A 346 0.72 -21.17 10.19
N ALA A 347 -0.02 -21.15 11.30
CA ALA A 347 -1.11 -22.06 11.54
C ALA A 347 -2.14 -21.88 10.42
N GLY A 348 -2.33 -22.91 9.63
CA GLY A 348 -3.35 -22.91 8.58
C GLY A 348 -2.83 -22.87 7.14
N LYS A 349 -2.04 -23.86 6.73
CA LYS A 349 -2.47 -24.47 5.48
C LYS A 349 -3.84 -25.06 5.80
N PRO A 350 -4.89 -24.79 4.99
CA PRO A 350 -6.14 -25.53 5.14
C PRO A 350 -5.75 -27.01 5.21
N GLY A 351 -6.34 -27.74 6.13
CA GLY A 351 -6.08 -29.15 6.26
C GLY A 351 -6.19 -29.84 4.90
N ILE A 352 -5.72 -31.03 4.79
CA ILE A 352 -5.72 -31.78 3.54
C ILE A 352 -7.09 -31.62 2.87
N LYS A 353 -7.11 -30.98 1.69
CA LYS A 353 -8.31 -30.74 0.92
C LYS A 353 -8.28 -31.70 -0.27
N LEU A 354 -9.27 -32.54 -0.39
CA LEU A 354 -9.41 -33.57 -1.41
C LEU A 354 -10.68 -33.29 -2.24
N SER A 355 -10.53 -33.05 -3.53
CA SER A 355 -11.65 -33.12 -4.48
C SER A 355 -12.21 -34.53 -4.53
N GLY A 356 -13.49 -34.72 -4.83
CA GLY A 356 -14.07 -36.03 -5.09
C GLY A 356 -13.28 -36.85 -6.09
N GLU A 357 -12.71 -36.22 -7.10
CA GLU A 357 -11.87 -36.86 -8.12
C GLU A 357 -10.59 -37.52 -7.56
N ASN A 358 -10.15 -37.13 -6.36
CA ASN A 358 -9.00 -37.71 -5.70
C ASN A 358 -9.27 -39.04 -5.04
N PHE A 359 -10.54 -39.46 -4.93
CA PHE A 359 -10.95 -40.70 -4.32
C PHE A 359 -11.00 -41.83 -5.34
N GLU A 360 -10.85 -43.06 -4.84
CA GLU A 360 -10.97 -44.30 -5.59
C GLU A 360 -12.22 -45.04 -5.11
N ILE A 361 -12.96 -45.67 -6.03
CA ILE A 361 -14.08 -46.58 -5.66
C ILE A 361 -13.47 -47.82 -5.04
N GLY A 362 -13.81 -48.10 -3.80
CA GLY A 362 -13.37 -49.28 -3.08
C GLY A 362 -14.33 -50.44 -3.22
N ASP A 363 -15.65 -50.14 -3.27
CA ASP A 363 -16.75 -51.07 -3.47
C ASP A 363 -17.98 -50.33 -3.99
N GLY A 364 -18.89 -51.06 -4.67
CA GLY A 364 -20.09 -50.52 -5.28
C GLY A 364 -19.90 -50.04 -6.74
N ALA A 365 -21.02 -49.78 -7.42
CA ALA A 365 -21.04 -49.21 -8.75
C ALA A 365 -20.98 -47.67 -8.68
N GLY A 366 -20.21 -47.02 -9.56
CA GLY A 366 -20.09 -45.58 -9.58
C GLY A 366 -19.12 -45.10 -10.65
N GLY A 367 -18.83 -43.81 -10.62
CA GLY A 367 -17.91 -43.18 -11.60
C GLY A 367 -17.46 -41.78 -11.17
N ARG A 368 -16.81 -41.08 -12.11
CA ARG A 368 -16.38 -39.70 -11.90
C ARG A 368 -17.25 -38.76 -12.71
N ASP A 369 -17.57 -37.63 -12.11
CA ASP A 369 -18.27 -36.52 -12.72
C ASP A 369 -17.41 -35.25 -12.52
N THR A 370 -17.72 -34.15 -13.15
CA THR A 370 -16.92 -32.93 -13.12
C THR A 370 -16.67 -32.47 -11.67
N GLY A 371 -15.46 -32.68 -11.14
CA GLY A 371 -15.05 -32.31 -9.76
C GLY A 371 -15.57 -33.23 -8.65
N ALA A 372 -16.28 -34.30 -8.98
CA ALA A 372 -16.88 -35.19 -7.99
C ALA A 372 -16.66 -36.70 -8.33
N ILE A 373 -16.83 -37.56 -7.34
CA ILE A 373 -16.98 -39.00 -7.53
C ILE A 373 -18.39 -39.42 -7.05
N TYR A 374 -19.07 -40.30 -7.80
CA TYR A 374 -20.41 -40.74 -7.43
C TYR A 374 -20.49 -42.27 -7.24
N LEU A 375 -21.40 -42.67 -6.39
CA LEU A 375 -21.81 -44.07 -6.18
C LEU A 375 -23.27 -44.24 -6.62
N ALA A 376 -23.50 -45.16 -7.54
CA ALA A 376 -24.79 -45.56 -8.05
C ALA A 376 -25.31 -46.84 -7.37
N SER A 377 -24.59 -47.38 -6.40
CA SER A 377 -25.04 -48.47 -5.52
C SER A 377 -24.38 -48.28 -4.14
N SER A 378 -24.95 -48.94 -3.13
CA SER A 378 -24.32 -48.98 -1.81
C SER A 378 -22.89 -49.50 -1.93
N GLY A 379 -21.95 -48.81 -1.27
CA GLY A 379 -20.51 -49.07 -1.39
C GLY A 379 -19.70 -47.92 -0.78
N PHE A 380 -18.44 -47.84 -1.11
CA PHE A 380 -17.59 -46.76 -0.58
C PHE A 380 -16.50 -46.26 -1.56
N VAL A 381 -16.14 -45.02 -1.38
CA VAL A 381 -14.93 -44.41 -1.98
C VAL A 381 -13.88 -44.23 -0.90
N LYS A 382 -12.60 -44.33 -1.29
CA LYS A 382 -11.45 -44.24 -0.34
C LYS A 382 -10.33 -43.35 -0.82
N ARG A 383 -9.61 -42.80 0.15
CA ARG A 383 -8.35 -42.06 -0.08
C ARG A 383 -7.45 -42.17 1.15
N ALA A 384 -6.17 -42.42 0.90
CA ALA A 384 -5.15 -42.35 1.96
C ALA A 384 -4.62 -40.92 2.10
N VAL A 385 -4.47 -40.50 3.36
CA VAL A 385 -3.86 -39.21 3.73
C VAL A 385 -2.74 -39.43 4.73
N GLU A 386 -1.74 -38.58 4.73
CA GLU A 386 -0.64 -38.64 5.70
C GLU A 386 -0.95 -37.64 6.83
N ILE A 387 -0.98 -38.15 8.05
CA ILE A 387 -1.21 -37.36 9.27
C ILE A 387 0.15 -37.13 9.93
N GLU A 388 0.61 -35.88 9.93
CA GLU A 388 1.93 -35.50 10.48
C GLU A 388 1.96 -35.50 12.02
N LYS A 389 0.81 -35.28 12.68
CA LYS A 389 0.71 -35.15 14.15
C LYS A 389 -0.55 -35.80 14.66
N ALA A 390 -0.45 -36.62 15.74
CA ALA A 390 -1.62 -37.22 16.36
C ALA A 390 -2.50 -36.17 17.06
N GLY A 391 -3.81 -36.37 17.08
CA GLY A 391 -4.75 -35.53 17.79
C GLY A 391 -6.14 -35.53 17.17
N LYS A 392 -6.99 -34.66 17.69
CA LYS A 392 -8.38 -34.50 17.23
C LYS A 392 -8.43 -33.70 15.94
N TYR A 393 -9.10 -34.21 14.93
CA TYR A 393 -9.25 -33.58 13.63
C TYR A 393 -10.73 -33.38 13.30
N ARG A 394 -11.01 -32.33 12.53
CA ARG A 394 -12.34 -32.11 11.93
C ARG A 394 -12.29 -32.53 10.47
N LEU A 395 -13.25 -33.42 10.14
CA LEU A 395 -13.54 -33.80 8.76
C LEU A 395 -14.72 -32.96 8.27
N THR A 396 -14.57 -32.34 7.13
CA THR A 396 -15.61 -31.54 6.48
C THR A 396 -15.88 -32.17 5.13
N VAL A 397 -17.11 -32.65 4.89
CA VAL A 397 -17.48 -33.38 3.67
C VAL A 397 -18.53 -32.60 2.89
N LYS A 398 -18.29 -32.37 1.60
CA LYS A 398 -19.26 -31.77 0.69
C LYS A 398 -19.88 -32.87 -0.15
N ALA A 399 -21.17 -33.11 0.04
CA ALA A 399 -21.88 -34.20 -0.62
C ALA A 399 -23.29 -33.80 -1.09
N GLY A 400 -23.69 -34.38 -2.21
CA GLY A 400 -25.05 -34.29 -2.75
C GLY A 400 -25.61 -35.65 -3.11
N ALA A 401 -26.88 -35.74 -3.39
CA ALA A 401 -27.48 -37.00 -3.80
C ALA A 401 -28.68 -36.81 -4.75
N GLN A 402 -28.90 -37.77 -5.62
CA GLN A 402 -30.18 -37.98 -6.27
C GLN A 402 -31.10 -38.67 -5.29
N GLN A 403 -32.29 -38.14 -5.14
CA GLN A 403 -33.24 -38.62 -4.11
C GLN A 403 -34.28 -39.51 -4.74
N ALA A 404 -34.50 -40.70 -4.14
CA ALA A 404 -35.55 -41.62 -4.50
C ALA A 404 -36.14 -42.35 -3.27
N GLY A 405 -37.39 -42.72 -3.31
CA GLY A 405 -38.10 -43.34 -2.18
C GLY A 405 -38.40 -42.33 -1.05
N SER A 406 -38.75 -42.86 0.12
CA SER A 406 -39.21 -42.05 1.28
C SER A 406 -38.09 -41.55 2.19
N GLU A 407 -36.89 -42.04 2.06
CA GLU A 407 -35.75 -41.68 2.90
C GLU A 407 -34.69 -40.89 2.12
N PRO A 408 -33.99 -39.96 2.75
CA PRO A 408 -32.82 -39.28 2.13
C PRO A 408 -31.67 -40.29 1.95
N ALA A 409 -30.74 -39.96 1.04
CA ALA A 409 -29.49 -40.71 0.93
C ALA A 409 -28.68 -40.60 2.25
N LYS A 410 -28.06 -41.71 2.67
CA LYS A 410 -27.30 -41.82 3.91
C LYS A 410 -25.86 -42.20 3.61
N PHE A 411 -24.93 -41.56 4.31
CA PHE A 411 -23.52 -41.93 4.20
C PHE A 411 -22.78 -41.88 5.54
N ASP A 412 -21.75 -42.73 5.67
CA ASP A 412 -20.80 -42.72 6.76
C ASP A 412 -19.44 -42.20 6.30
N VAL A 413 -18.73 -41.52 7.18
CA VAL A 413 -17.28 -41.31 7.04
C VAL A 413 -16.57 -42.25 7.97
N ARG A 414 -15.64 -43.04 7.47
CA ARG A 414 -14.88 -44.04 8.27
C ARG A 414 -13.38 -43.79 8.11
N LEU A 415 -12.64 -43.98 9.21
CA LEU A 415 -11.19 -43.86 9.29
C LEU A 415 -10.61 -45.12 9.92
N GLY A 416 -9.68 -45.75 9.24
CA GLY A 416 -9.12 -47.01 9.72
C GLY A 416 -10.17 -48.06 10.07
N GLY A 417 -11.31 -48.06 9.37
CA GLY A 417 -12.47 -48.94 9.61
C GLY A 417 -13.45 -48.51 10.73
N LYS A 418 -13.13 -47.43 11.48
CA LYS A 418 -14.02 -46.90 12.53
C LYS A 418 -14.92 -45.80 11.98
N ASN A 419 -16.19 -45.81 12.38
CA ASN A 419 -17.14 -44.77 11.99
C ASN A 419 -16.79 -43.44 12.69
N ALA A 420 -16.54 -42.40 11.90
CA ALA A 420 -16.25 -41.03 12.34
C ALA A 420 -17.51 -40.13 12.32
N GLY A 421 -18.53 -40.49 11.55
CA GLY A 421 -19.79 -39.75 11.48
C GLY A 421 -20.75 -40.35 10.46
N SER A 422 -22.07 -40.31 10.78
CA SER A 422 -23.16 -40.76 9.94
C SER A 422 -24.07 -39.58 9.59
N PHE A 423 -24.43 -39.45 8.33
CA PHE A 423 -25.12 -38.28 7.79
C PHE A 423 -26.25 -38.65 6.83
N SER A 424 -27.27 -37.79 6.77
CA SER A 424 -28.35 -37.85 5.80
C SER A 424 -28.25 -36.67 4.83
N VAL A 425 -28.18 -36.95 3.53
CA VAL A 425 -28.04 -35.96 2.45
C VAL A 425 -29.43 -35.67 1.91
N THR A 426 -29.91 -34.48 2.11
CA THR A 426 -31.18 -33.99 1.53
C THR A 426 -30.95 -33.12 0.31
N ALA A 427 -29.73 -32.63 0.11
CA ALA A 427 -29.34 -31.81 -1.02
C ALA A 427 -29.17 -32.62 -2.31
N LYS A 428 -29.49 -31.99 -3.45
CA LYS A 428 -29.26 -32.57 -4.77
C LYS A 428 -27.75 -32.54 -5.11
N ASP A 429 -27.34 -33.44 -6.03
CA ASP A 429 -25.99 -33.52 -6.54
C ASP A 429 -25.45 -32.16 -7.10
N GLN A 430 -26.32 -31.40 -7.78
CA GLN A 430 -25.99 -30.09 -8.36
C GLN A 430 -25.95 -28.94 -7.31
N ALA A 431 -26.43 -29.19 -6.07
CA ALA A 431 -26.42 -28.22 -4.97
C ALA A 431 -26.00 -28.91 -3.67
N PRO A 432 -24.78 -29.48 -3.60
CA PRO A 432 -24.30 -30.29 -2.48
C PRO A 432 -24.21 -29.49 -1.19
N GLN A 433 -24.41 -30.18 -0.06
CA GLN A 433 -24.32 -29.63 1.28
C GLN A 433 -23.09 -30.10 2.02
N TRP A 434 -22.74 -29.40 3.10
CA TRP A 434 -21.59 -29.68 3.93
C TRP A 434 -21.97 -30.44 5.20
N PHE A 435 -21.10 -31.40 5.57
CA PHE A 435 -21.21 -32.22 6.79
C PHE A 435 -19.89 -32.13 7.56
N ASN A 436 -19.96 -32.19 8.90
CA ASN A 436 -18.77 -32.14 9.76
C ASN A 436 -18.77 -33.34 10.72
N ALA A 437 -17.58 -33.90 10.92
CA ALA A 437 -17.33 -34.92 11.95
C ALA A 437 -16.01 -34.59 12.66
N GLU A 438 -15.86 -34.97 13.90
CA GLU A 438 -14.63 -34.86 14.67
C GLU A 438 -14.10 -36.26 14.95
N VAL A 439 -12.79 -36.45 14.82
CA VAL A 439 -12.14 -37.76 14.90
C VAL A 439 -10.74 -37.63 15.45
N GLU A 440 -10.34 -38.59 16.28
CA GLU A 440 -8.93 -38.76 16.72
C GLU A 440 -8.13 -39.46 15.65
N LEU A 441 -7.05 -38.83 15.17
CA LEU A 441 -6.16 -39.39 14.18
C LEU A 441 -4.76 -39.60 14.77
N PRO A 442 -4.18 -40.79 14.63
CA PRO A 442 -2.80 -41.05 14.97
C PRO A 442 -1.86 -40.55 13.86
N VAL A 443 -0.58 -40.40 14.15
CA VAL A 443 0.46 -40.13 13.16
C VAL A 443 0.56 -41.25 12.13
N GLY A 444 0.85 -40.88 10.88
CA GLY A 444 1.11 -41.80 9.77
C GLY A 444 -0.05 -41.86 8.77
N ARG A 445 0.04 -42.83 7.88
CA ARG A 445 -0.91 -42.99 6.78
C ARG A 445 -2.28 -43.46 7.31
N GLN A 446 -3.32 -42.66 7.06
CA GLN A 446 -4.71 -42.97 7.42
C GLN A 446 -5.54 -43.11 6.16
N GLU A 447 -6.36 -44.18 6.06
CA GLU A 447 -7.31 -44.36 4.98
C GLU A 447 -8.66 -43.75 5.39
N ILE A 448 -9.14 -42.77 4.64
CA ILE A 448 -10.47 -42.20 4.77
C ILE A 448 -11.41 -42.95 3.80
N GLN A 449 -12.52 -43.40 4.28
CA GLN A 449 -13.58 -44.04 3.50
C GLN A 449 -14.87 -43.24 3.64
N VAL A 450 -15.59 -43.02 2.53
CA VAL A 450 -16.94 -42.45 2.53
C VAL A 450 -17.89 -43.50 1.97
N TRP A 451 -18.77 -43.99 2.83
CA TRP A 451 -19.67 -45.09 2.55
C TRP A 451 -21.07 -44.59 2.22
N PHE A 452 -21.59 -44.90 1.04
CA PHE A 452 -23.01 -44.76 0.70
C PHE A 452 -23.78 -45.98 1.19
N LEU A 453 -24.83 -45.78 2.02
CA LEU A 453 -25.40 -46.84 2.82
C LEU A 453 -26.74 -47.40 2.32
N ASN A 454 -27.55 -46.59 1.64
CA ASN A 454 -28.93 -46.89 1.35
C ASN A 454 -29.34 -46.59 -0.08
N ASP A 455 -28.71 -47.30 -0.97
CA ASP A 455 -29.11 -47.30 -2.39
C ASP A 455 -30.57 -47.74 -2.55
N PHE A 456 -31.23 -47.14 -3.54
CA PHE A 456 -32.66 -47.46 -3.82
C PHE A 456 -32.97 -47.14 -5.26
N TYR A 457 -33.57 -48.16 -5.93
CA TYR A 457 -34.07 -48.04 -7.32
C TYR A 457 -35.51 -48.51 -7.38
N ASP A 458 -36.40 -47.70 -7.96
CA ASP A 458 -37.79 -48.06 -8.24
C ASP A 458 -38.00 -48.30 -9.76
N GLU A 459 -38.19 -49.52 -10.14
CA GLU A 459 -38.39 -49.91 -11.54
C GLU A 459 -39.64 -49.26 -12.19
N LYS A 460 -40.70 -48.98 -11.42
CA LYS A 460 -41.95 -48.40 -11.93
C LYS A 460 -41.81 -46.92 -12.23
N THR A 461 -41.21 -46.19 -11.33
CA THR A 461 -41.02 -44.71 -11.44
C THR A 461 -39.72 -44.35 -12.07
N ARG A 462 -38.77 -45.30 -12.24
CA ARG A 462 -37.38 -45.11 -12.67
C ARG A 462 -36.62 -44.07 -11.81
N GLN A 463 -37.05 -43.92 -10.55
CA GLN A 463 -36.36 -43.10 -9.60
C GLN A 463 -35.20 -43.88 -9.00
N ASP A 464 -34.02 -43.20 -8.94
CA ASP A 464 -32.77 -43.78 -8.53
C ASP A 464 -32.13 -42.90 -7.43
N ARG A 465 -31.57 -43.53 -6.39
CA ARG A 465 -30.87 -42.84 -5.31
C ARG A 465 -29.39 -43.07 -5.46
N ASN A 466 -28.69 -42.03 -5.91
CA ASN A 466 -27.26 -42.01 -6.09
C ASN A 466 -26.61 -40.98 -5.18
N PHE A 467 -25.34 -41.20 -4.81
CA PHE A 467 -24.58 -40.33 -3.91
C PHE A 467 -23.38 -39.72 -4.60
N TRP A 468 -23.12 -38.39 -4.41
CA TRP A 468 -21.96 -37.66 -4.94
C TRP A 468 -21.14 -37.12 -3.80
N LEU A 469 -19.84 -37.42 -3.80
CA LEU A 469 -18.81 -36.79 -2.98
C LEU A 469 -18.07 -35.73 -3.81
N HIS A 470 -18.23 -34.46 -3.46
CA HIS A 470 -17.57 -33.35 -4.15
C HIS A 470 -16.24 -33.00 -3.53
N GLU A 471 -16.17 -32.95 -2.18
CA GLU A 471 -14.97 -32.51 -1.46
C GLU A 471 -14.92 -33.14 -0.07
N LEU A 472 -13.72 -33.43 0.40
CA LEU A 472 -13.46 -33.77 1.80
C LEU A 472 -12.22 -32.99 2.26
N ALA A 473 -12.33 -32.28 3.38
CA ALA A 473 -11.21 -31.62 4.04
C ALA A 473 -10.95 -32.23 5.42
N VAL A 474 -9.65 -32.38 5.75
CA VAL A 474 -9.17 -32.84 7.07
C VAL A 474 -8.45 -31.66 7.71
N THR A 475 -8.99 -31.11 8.77
CA THR A 475 -8.45 -29.92 9.46
C THR A 475 -8.07 -30.28 10.90
N GLY A 476 -6.81 -30.05 11.28
CA GLY A 476 -6.34 -30.35 12.64
C GLY A 476 -4.83 -30.51 12.68
N PRO A 477 -4.27 -31.03 13.82
CA PRO A 477 -5.01 -31.44 15.00
C PRO A 477 -5.66 -30.26 15.73
N MET A 478 -6.90 -30.47 16.16
CA MET A 478 -7.59 -29.56 17.07
C MET A 478 -7.16 -29.96 18.48
N ASN A 479 -6.37 -29.16 19.14
CA ASN A 479 -6.05 -29.43 20.54
C ASN A 479 -7.32 -29.34 21.39
N GLU A 480 -7.57 -30.31 22.23
CA GLU A 480 -8.79 -30.40 23.09
C GLU A 480 -8.95 -29.26 24.10
N SER A 481 -7.91 -28.50 24.27
CA SER A 481 -7.92 -27.15 24.83
C SER A 481 -6.93 -26.37 23.99
N GLY A 482 -7.27 -25.21 23.49
CA GLY A 482 -6.30 -24.23 22.98
C GLY A 482 -5.31 -23.83 24.09
N GLY A 483 -4.89 -24.78 24.93
CA GLY A 483 -4.11 -24.60 26.14
C GLY A 483 -2.65 -24.41 25.81
N ILE A 484 -2.06 -23.36 26.35
CA ILE A 484 -0.62 -23.18 26.43
C ILE A 484 -0.15 -24.07 27.55
N ALA A 485 0.72 -25.06 27.28
CA ALA A 485 1.36 -25.82 28.35
C ALA A 485 2.25 -24.89 29.17
N ALA A 486 2.29 -25.07 30.47
CA ALA A 486 3.12 -24.25 31.37
C ALA A 486 4.60 -24.24 30.94
N SER A 487 5.09 -25.38 30.41
CA SER A 487 6.45 -25.51 29.87
C SER A 487 6.70 -24.69 28.60
N ASP A 488 5.65 -24.30 27.85
CA ASP A 488 5.78 -23.54 26.58
C ASP A 488 5.79 -22.02 26.81
N MET A 489 5.31 -21.54 27.97
CA MET A 489 5.21 -20.11 28.25
C MET A 489 6.53 -19.35 28.10
N PRO A 490 7.68 -19.83 28.64
CA PRO A 490 8.95 -19.13 28.45
C PRO A 490 9.40 -19.07 26.99
N LYS A 491 9.15 -20.13 26.21
CA LYS A 491 9.46 -20.19 24.78
C LYS A 491 8.57 -19.26 23.95
N LEU A 492 7.27 -19.18 24.28
CA LEU A 492 6.34 -18.23 23.66
C LEU A 492 6.77 -16.80 23.91
N ILE A 493 7.10 -16.46 25.17
CA ILE A 493 7.56 -15.13 25.57
C ILE A 493 8.86 -14.77 24.84
N GLN A 494 9.82 -15.73 24.74
CA GLN A 494 11.05 -15.50 24.01
C GLN A 494 10.80 -15.18 22.53
N LYS A 495 9.96 -15.97 21.85
CA LYS A 495 9.67 -15.77 20.42
C LYS A 495 8.85 -14.53 20.16
N LEU A 496 7.84 -14.28 20.99
CA LEU A 496 7.02 -13.07 20.91
C LEU A 496 7.86 -11.81 21.13
N GLY A 497 8.69 -11.81 22.19
CA GLY A 497 9.57 -10.68 22.50
C GLY A 497 10.61 -10.43 21.41
N THR A 498 11.22 -11.50 20.84
CA THR A 498 12.17 -11.35 19.74
C THR A 498 11.54 -10.67 18.53
N ARG A 499 10.30 -11.00 18.18
CA ARG A 499 9.58 -10.38 17.06
C ARG A 499 9.14 -8.95 17.36
N LEU A 500 8.54 -8.72 18.53
CA LEU A 500 8.08 -7.39 18.93
C LEU A 500 9.24 -6.40 19.09
N PHE A 501 10.37 -6.86 19.67
CA PHE A 501 11.54 -6.01 19.90
C PHE A 501 12.51 -6.01 18.71
N ARG A 502 12.23 -6.83 17.66
CA ARG A 502 13.01 -6.92 16.41
C ARG A 502 14.47 -7.33 16.65
N ARG A 503 14.75 -7.95 17.79
CA ARG A 503 16.06 -8.47 18.23
C ARG A 503 15.84 -9.61 19.22
N PRO A 504 16.84 -10.46 19.47
CA PRO A 504 16.75 -11.43 20.56
C PRO A 504 16.42 -10.72 21.88
N ILE A 505 15.45 -11.26 22.60
CA ILE A 505 15.11 -10.79 23.94
C ILE A 505 16.24 -11.18 24.91
N LYS A 506 16.70 -10.25 25.72
CA LYS A 506 17.75 -10.51 26.71
C LYS A 506 17.24 -11.43 27.82
N PRO A 507 18.15 -12.26 28.44
CA PRO A 507 17.73 -13.16 29.51
C PRO A 507 16.96 -12.46 30.67
N GLU A 508 17.42 -11.29 31.09
CA GLU A 508 16.77 -10.49 32.13
C GLU A 508 15.39 -9.95 31.71
N GLU A 509 15.24 -9.57 30.43
CA GLU A 509 13.94 -9.16 29.88
C GLU A 509 12.98 -10.36 29.83
N GLN A 510 13.47 -11.53 29.39
CA GLN A 510 12.68 -12.76 29.36
C GLN A 510 12.23 -13.16 30.76
N ALA A 511 13.14 -13.19 31.73
CA ALA A 511 12.80 -13.52 33.13
C ALA A 511 11.74 -12.60 33.70
N LYS A 512 11.84 -11.29 33.43
CA LYS A 512 10.82 -10.29 33.83
C LYS A 512 9.43 -10.66 33.26
N TRP A 513 9.34 -10.97 31.98
CA TRP A 513 8.04 -11.25 31.35
C TRP A 513 7.48 -12.63 31.74
N VAL A 514 8.35 -13.61 31.98
CA VAL A 514 7.95 -14.91 32.56
C VAL A 514 7.38 -14.69 33.95
N GLY A 515 8.02 -13.86 34.79
CA GLY A 515 7.51 -13.53 36.12
C GLY A 515 6.13 -12.86 36.08
N VAL A 516 5.85 -12.02 35.09
CA VAL A 516 4.50 -11.43 34.89
C VAL A 516 3.47 -12.53 34.59
N ALA A 517 3.78 -13.47 33.69
CA ALA A 517 2.88 -14.58 33.38
C ALA A 517 2.64 -15.48 34.60
N GLU A 518 3.69 -15.83 35.36
CA GLU A 518 3.58 -16.65 36.59
C GLU A 518 2.74 -15.96 37.67
N LEU A 519 2.93 -14.66 37.85
CA LEU A 519 2.13 -13.87 38.79
C LEU A 519 0.66 -13.89 38.43
N ALA A 520 0.33 -13.68 37.14
CA ALA A 520 -1.06 -13.72 36.65
C ALA A 520 -1.67 -15.10 36.89
N GLN A 521 -0.95 -16.18 36.58
CA GLN A 521 -1.41 -17.55 36.79
C GLN A 521 -1.62 -17.88 38.29
N LYS A 522 -0.75 -17.41 39.17
CA LYS A 522 -0.92 -17.52 40.63
C LYS A 522 -2.18 -16.82 41.14
N GLN A 523 -2.63 -15.79 40.43
CA GLN A 523 -3.88 -15.07 40.68
C GLN A 523 -5.11 -15.69 39.97
N GLY A 524 -4.95 -16.86 39.36
CA GLY A 524 -6.05 -17.61 38.73
C GLY A 524 -6.29 -17.30 37.24
N ALA A 525 -5.40 -16.54 36.59
CA ALA A 525 -5.51 -16.30 35.16
C ALA A 525 -5.25 -17.59 34.36
N SER A 526 -6.02 -17.79 33.28
CA SER A 526 -5.72 -18.86 32.32
C SER A 526 -4.35 -18.62 31.64
N PRO A 527 -3.71 -19.65 31.06
CA PRO A 527 -2.47 -19.46 30.31
C PRO A 527 -2.57 -18.43 29.17
N PHE A 528 -3.72 -18.36 28.46
CA PHE A 528 -3.96 -17.35 27.45
C PHE A 528 -4.09 -15.95 28.06
N ASP A 529 -4.79 -15.79 29.16
CA ASP A 529 -4.89 -14.49 29.87
C ASP A 529 -3.52 -14.06 30.39
N ALA A 530 -2.72 -14.99 30.94
CA ALA A 530 -1.37 -14.73 31.39
C ALA A 530 -0.46 -14.25 30.24
N LEU A 531 -0.53 -14.90 29.07
CA LEU A 531 0.14 -14.43 27.86
C LEU A 531 -0.40 -13.05 27.42
N GLY A 532 -1.70 -12.80 27.61
CA GLY A 532 -2.34 -11.51 27.35
C GLY A 532 -1.77 -10.38 28.19
N PHE A 533 -1.52 -10.59 29.47
CA PHE A 533 -0.85 -9.61 30.34
C PHE A 533 0.58 -9.30 29.84
N VAL A 534 1.32 -10.34 29.45
CA VAL A 534 2.66 -10.18 28.88
C VAL A 534 2.60 -9.38 27.58
N LEU A 535 1.71 -9.73 26.66
CA LEU A 535 1.57 -9.05 25.37
C LEU A 535 1.22 -7.57 25.55
N ARG A 536 0.25 -7.24 26.41
CA ARG A 536 -0.10 -5.84 26.72
C ARG A 536 1.11 -5.07 27.25
N GLY A 537 1.85 -5.66 28.19
CA GLY A 537 3.06 -5.04 28.73
C GLY A 537 4.15 -4.83 27.70
N MET A 538 4.37 -5.81 26.81
CA MET A 538 5.34 -5.68 25.72
C MET A 538 4.95 -4.60 24.72
N LEU A 539 3.66 -4.47 24.34
CA LEU A 539 3.15 -3.50 23.37
C LEU A 539 3.23 -2.03 23.85
N VAL A 540 3.33 -1.79 25.15
CA VAL A 540 3.53 -0.43 25.71
C VAL A 540 4.98 -0.19 26.15
N SER A 541 5.87 -1.18 25.97
CA SER A 541 7.27 -1.05 26.38
C SER A 541 8.06 -0.20 25.39
N PRO A 542 9.10 0.52 25.87
CA PRO A 542 9.99 1.26 24.99
C PRO A 542 10.66 0.38 23.91
N SER A 543 10.97 -0.88 24.24
CA SER A 543 11.58 -1.84 23.30
C SER A 543 10.68 -2.16 22.09
N PHE A 544 9.36 -2.03 22.24
CA PHE A 544 8.40 -2.15 21.14
C PHE A 544 8.15 -0.82 20.45
N LEU A 545 7.83 0.22 21.23
CA LEU A 545 7.39 1.51 20.70
C LEU A 545 8.50 2.25 19.95
N PHE A 546 9.76 2.05 20.36
CA PHE A 546 10.90 2.73 19.77
C PHE A 546 11.79 1.79 18.98
N ARG A 547 12.37 2.32 17.94
CA ARG A 547 13.55 1.78 17.29
C ARG A 547 14.77 2.37 17.99
N ALA A 548 15.28 1.62 18.97
CA ALA A 548 16.45 2.04 19.74
C ALA A 548 17.69 2.19 18.85
N PRO A 549 18.67 3.00 19.26
CA PRO A 549 19.95 3.05 18.58
C PRO A 549 20.56 1.65 18.47
N PRO A 550 21.19 1.33 17.35
CA PRO A 550 21.81 0.04 17.13
C PRO A 550 22.91 -0.27 18.16
N GLN A 551 23.06 -1.53 18.50
CA GLN A 551 24.27 -1.99 19.15
C GLN A 551 25.41 -2.01 18.12
N LEU A 552 26.62 -1.64 18.57
CA LEU A 552 27.79 -1.66 17.69
C LEU A 552 28.52 -2.98 17.83
N ILE A 553 28.98 -3.50 16.71
CA ILE A 553 29.80 -4.73 16.64
C ILE A 553 31.17 -4.41 16.05
N GLY A 554 32.19 -5.22 16.41
CA GLY A 554 33.54 -5.07 15.85
C GLY A 554 34.32 -3.84 16.33
N GLY A 555 33.83 -3.15 17.39
CA GLY A 555 34.51 -1.98 17.95
C GLY A 555 34.23 -0.69 17.16
N VAL A 556 34.76 0.42 17.69
CA VAL A 556 34.65 1.77 17.11
C VAL A 556 35.97 2.08 16.39
N LYS A 557 35.88 2.48 15.13
CA LYS A 557 37.03 2.93 14.32
C LYS A 557 36.68 4.27 13.69
N ASP A 558 37.60 5.23 13.80
CA ASP A 558 37.42 6.59 13.26
C ASP A 558 36.10 7.24 13.69
N GLY A 559 35.73 7.09 14.98
CA GLY A 559 34.50 7.68 15.52
C GLY A 559 33.19 7.01 15.06
N SER A 560 33.25 5.86 14.38
CA SER A 560 32.05 5.12 13.93
C SER A 560 32.20 3.61 14.09
N GLY A 561 31.07 2.92 14.25
CA GLY A 561 31.01 1.46 14.35
C GLY A 561 29.97 0.83 13.44
N LEU A 562 30.16 -0.44 13.12
CA LEU A 562 29.15 -1.25 12.43
C LEU A 562 27.97 -1.47 13.36
N ILE A 563 26.76 -1.33 12.86
CA ILE A 563 25.55 -1.72 13.59
C ILE A 563 25.38 -3.24 13.58
N ASP A 564 24.74 -3.79 14.61
CA ASP A 564 24.42 -5.21 14.64
C ASP A 564 23.43 -5.61 13.53
N GLU A 565 23.41 -6.92 13.22
CA GLU A 565 22.62 -7.46 12.11
C GLU A 565 21.09 -7.33 12.32
N HIS A 566 20.59 -7.38 13.56
CA HIS A 566 19.16 -7.19 13.86
C HIS A 566 18.73 -5.73 13.66
N SER A 567 19.59 -4.81 14.04
CA SER A 567 19.39 -3.39 13.76
C SER A 567 19.39 -3.09 12.26
N LEU A 568 20.27 -3.77 11.50
CA LEU A 568 20.28 -3.70 10.04
C LEU A 568 18.98 -4.27 9.47
N ALA A 569 18.53 -5.46 9.91
CA ALA A 569 17.27 -6.06 9.49
C ALA A 569 16.08 -5.12 9.73
N SER A 570 16.06 -4.47 10.90
CA SER A 570 15.04 -3.47 11.24
C SER A 570 15.11 -2.23 10.35
N ARG A 571 16.31 -1.69 10.06
CA ARG A 571 16.46 -0.55 9.13
C ARG A 571 15.92 -0.87 7.74
N LEU A 572 16.28 -2.03 7.20
CA LEU A 572 15.83 -2.48 5.88
C LEU A 572 14.31 -2.64 5.81
N SER A 573 13.73 -3.34 6.80
CA SER A 573 12.30 -3.67 6.76
C SER A 573 11.42 -2.44 6.91
N TYR A 574 11.75 -1.53 7.81
CA TYR A 574 10.99 -0.28 7.96
C TYR A 574 11.22 0.71 6.82
N PHE A 575 12.36 0.66 6.15
CA PHE A 575 12.57 1.45 4.94
C PHE A 575 11.72 0.94 3.77
N ILE A 576 11.75 -0.39 3.50
CA ILE A 576 11.15 -0.95 2.28
C ILE A 576 9.67 -1.32 2.49
N TRP A 577 9.29 -1.76 3.69
CA TRP A 577 7.95 -2.28 4.00
C TRP A 577 7.14 -1.42 4.96
N SER A 578 7.73 -0.37 5.54
CA SER A 578 7.15 0.39 6.67
C SER A 578 6.64 -0.56 7.77
N GLY A 579 7.33 -1.67 7.99
CA GLY A 579 6.92 -2.75 8.89
C GLY A 579 8.09 -3.57 9.42
N PRO A 580 7.81 -4.58 10.26
CA PRO A 580 8.83 -5.33 10.97
C PRO A 580 9.59 -6.28 10.04
N PRO A 581 10.82 -6.70 10.43
CA PRO A 581 11.55 -7.74 9.72
C PRO A 581 10.80 -9.07 9.77
N ASP A 582 10.81 -9.80 8.67
CA ASP A 582 10.27 -11.15 8.61
C ASP A 582 11.22 -12.19 9.21
N ASP A 583 10.73 -13.42 9.33
CA ASP A 583 11.50 -14.51 9.93
C ASP A 583 12.81 -14.78 9.20
N LYS A 584 12.86 -14.59 7.87
CA LYS A 584 14.07 -14.81 7.10
C LYS A 584 15.14 -13.76 7.41
N LEU A 585 14.76 -12.48 7.50
CA LEU A 585 15.67 -11.41 7.89
C LEU A 585 16.20 -11.63 9.31
N LEU A 586 15.32 -12.02 10.27
CA LEU A 586 15.72 -12.30 11.64
C LEU A 586 16.65 -13.52 11.73
N GLN A 587 16.44 -14.56 10.92
CA GLN A 587 17.30 -15.74 10.87
C GLN A 587 18.68 -15.41 10.31
N LEU A 588 18.76 -14.64 9.22
CA LEU A 588 20.04 -14.19 8.65
C LEU A 588 20.79 -13.30 9.64
N ALA A 589 20.07 -12.38 10.30
CA ALA A 589 20.65 -11.54 11.33
C ALA A 589 21.20 -12.35 12.53
N ALA A 590 20.44 -13.36 12.99
CA ALA A 590 20.89 -14.22 14.09
C ALA A 590 22.15 -15.04 13.76
N LYS A 591 22.36 -15.37 12.49
CA LYS A 591 23.56 -16.07 12.01
C LYS A 591 24.72 -15.12 11.68
N GLY A 592 24.52 -13.82 11.65
CA GLY A 592 25.50 -12.83 11.18
C GLY A 592 25.72 -12.84 9.67
N GLU A 593 24.76 -13.34 8.90
CA GLU A 593 24.84 -13.54 7.44
C GLU A 593 24.08 -12.46 6.63
N LEU A 594 23.30 -11.58 7.27
CA LEU A 594 22.43 -10.63 6.55
C LEU A 594 23.26 -9.67 5.69
N ARG A 595 24.34 -9.11 6.23
CA ARG A 595 25.19 -8.14 5.51
C ARG A 595 25.86 -8.75 4.28
N GLN A 596 26.26 -10.01 4.35
CA GLN A 596 26.84 -10.74 3.21
C GLN A 596 25.82 -10.98 2.10
N ASN A 597 24.55 -11.14 2.46
CA ASN A 597 23.44 -11.40 1.54
C ASN A 597 22.60 -10.14 1.22
N LEU A 598 23.08 -8.95 1.59
CA LEU A 598 22.29 -7.72 1.62
C LEU A 598 21.60 -7.40 0.27
N GLY A 599 22.36 -7.46 -0.83
CA GLY A 599 21.80 -7.16 -2.16
C GLY A 599 20.67 -8.12 -2.55
N THR A 600 20.87 -9.43 -2.34
CA THR A 600 19.87 -10.47 -2.64
C THR A 600 18.63 -10.31 -1.77
N GLU A 601 18.80 -10.02 -0.48
CA GLU A 601 17.66 -9.82 0.42
C GLU A 601 16.89 -8.54 0.10
N VAL A 602 17.55 -7.44 -0.23
CA VAL A 602 16.87 -6.21 -0.68
C VAL A 602 16.06 -6.48 -1.95
N GLN A 603 16.58 -7.20 -2.92
CA GLN A 603 15.83 -7.58 -4.12
C GLN A 603 14.61 -8.45 -3.78
N ARG A 604 14.76 -9.45 -2.89
CA ARG A 604 13.64 -10.25 -2.39
C ARG A 604 12.58 -9.37 -1.72
N MET A 605 13.01 -8.43 -0.88
CA MET A 605 12.12 -7.51 -0.19
C MET A 605 11.36 -6.61 -1.16
N LEU A 606 12.02 -6.12 -2.20
CA LEU A 606 11.39 -5.32 -3.26
C LEU A 606 10.40 -6.13 -4.11
N ALA A 607 10.59 -7.43 -4.25
CA ALA A 607 9.65 -8.33 -4.90
C ALA A 607 8.42 -8.67 -4.03
N ASP A 608 8.48 -8.48 -2.72
CA ASP A 608 7.36 -8.70 -1.79
C ASP A 608 6.26 -7.64 -1.97
N TRP A 609 4.99 -8.01 -1.75
CA TRP A 609 3.85 -7.09 -1.86
C TRP A 609 3.97 -5.89 -0.89
N ARG A 610 4.60 -6.06 0.27
CA ARG A 610 4.83 -5.02 1.29
C ARG A 610 5.67 -3.86 0.77
N ALA A 611 6.49 -4.06 -0.26
CA ALA A 611 7.26 -2.98 -0.88
C ALA A 611 6.38 -1.91 -1.55
N TYR A 612 5.06 -2.17 -1.70
CA TYR A 612 4.09 -1.13 -2.07
C TYR A 612 4.08 0.06 -1.08
N SER A 613 4.54 -0.14 0.15
CA SER A 613 4.74 0.94 1.13
C SER A 613 5.64 2.07 0.60
N LEU A 614 6.61 1.79 -0.26
CA LEU A 614 7.41 2.85 -0.89
C LEU A 614 6.57 3.77 -1.80
N ALA A 615 5.55 3.24 -2.46
CA ALA A 615 4.63 4.06 -3.25
C ALA A 615 3.57 4.75 -2.37
N GLU A 616 3.13 4.12 -1.29
CA GLU A 616 2.08 4.65 -0.42
C GLU A 616 2.64 5.65 0.60
N ASP A 617 3.74 5.30 1.27
CA ASP A 617 4.29 6.08 2.38
C ASP A 617 5.39 7.04 1.92
N PHE A 618 6.43 6.56 1.23
CA PHE A 618 7.50 7.43 0.76
C PHE A 618 7.00 8.38 -0.33
N ALA A 619 6.55 7.84 -1.48
CA ALA A 619 6.07 8.70 -2.58
C ALA A 619 4.81 9.46 -2.19
N GLY A 620 3.95 8.87 -1.33
CA GLY A 620 2.78 9.52 -0.76
C GLY A 620 3.08 10.82 -0.04
N GLN A 621 4.20 10.91 0.66
CA GLN A 621 4.66 12.11 1.35
C GLN A 621 5.51 13.00 0.44
N TRP A 622 6.51 12.45 -0.23
CA TRP A 622 7.38 13.19 -1.16
C TRP A 622 6.58 14.00 -2.18
N LEU A 623 5.50 13.41 -2.71
CA LEU A 623 4.65 13.99 -3.75
C LEU A 623 3.34 14.60 -3.19
N GLN A 624 3.22 14.72 -1.87
CA GLN A 624 2.04 15.28 -1.18
C GLN A 624 0.72 14.56 -1.55
N LEU A 625 0.77 13.26 -1.85
CA LEU A 625 -0.43 12.50 -2.26
C LEU A 625 -1.42 12.28 -1.11
N ARG A 626 -1.00 12.48 0.13
CA ARG A 626 -1.89 12.39 1.30
C ARG A 626 -2.92 13.52 1.31
N ASP A 627 -2.59 14.65 0.71
CA ASP A 627 -3.45 15.85 0.66
C ASP A 627 -4.46 15.81 -0.49
N VAL A 628 -4.32 14.89 -1.42
CA VAL A 628 -5.17 14.80 -2.63
C VAL A 628 -6.66 14.60 -2.29
N GLU A 629 -6.97 13.75 -1.31
CA GLU A 629 -8.35 13.40 -0.95
C GLU A 629 -9.01 14.44 -0.01
N ILE A 630 -8.19 15.29 0.63
CA ILE A 630 -8.65 16.36 1.51
C ILE A 630 -8.50 17.75 0.89
N ALA A 631 -8.05 17.81 -0.37
CA ALA A 631 -7.89 19.06 -1.09
C ALA A 631 -9.26 19.79 -1.20
N ASP A 632 -9.28 21.05 -0.81
CA ASP A 632 -10.47 21.89 -0.95
C ASP A 632 -10.64 22.30 -2.42
N VAL A 633 -11.79 22.01 -2.99
CA VAL A 633 -12.15 22.30 -4.40
C VAL A 633 -13.53 22.95 -4.46
N ASP A 634 -13.65 24.10 -5.10
CA ASP A 634 -14.96 24.72 -5.34
C ASP A 634 -15.73 23.94 -6.41
N LEU A 635 -16.62 23.03 -5.98
CA LEU A 635 -17.43 22.19 -6.86
C LEU A 635 -18.43 22.98 -7.71
N ARG A 636 -18.70 24.23 -7.41
CA ARG A 636 -19.52 25.10 -8.26
C ARG A 636 -18.74 25.54 -9.50
N GLN A 637 -17.42 25.70 -9.36
CA GLN A 637 -16.53 26.06 -10.45
C GLN A 637 -16.03 24.82 -11.20
N PHE A 638 -15.85 23.69 -10.49
CA PHE A 638 -15.38 22.41 -11.04
C PHE A 638 -16.40 21.29 -10.79
N PRO A 639 -17.60 21.36 -11.38
CA PRO A 639 -18.70 20.43 -11.11
C PRO A 639 -18.38 18.98 -11.52
N GLU A 640 -17.44 18.75 -12.41
CA GLU A 640 -16.99 17.41 -12.84
C GLU A 640 -16.06 16.74 -11.84
N PHE A 641 -15.47 17.50 -10.89
CA PHE A 641 -14.61 16.96 -9.85
C PHE A 641 -15.43 16.32 -8.73
N LYS A 642 -15.98 15.12 -9.00
CA LYS A 642 -16.89 14.38 -8.12
C LYS A 642 -16.52 12.89 -8.08
N ASN A 643 -17.23 12.14 -7.24
CA ASN A 643 -17.33 10.67 -7.32
C ASN A 643 -16.00 9.93 -7.32
N GLY A 644 -15.07 10.30 -6.44
CA GLY A 644 -13.81 9.59 -6.27
C GLY A 644 -12.77 9.85 -7.37
N ILE A 645 -12.83 11.00 -8.05
CA ILE A 645 -11.76 11.43 -8.96
C ILE A 645 -10.46 11.63 -8.20
N ALA A 646 -10.50 12.29 -7.02
CA ALA A 646 -9.33 12.50 -6.17
C ALA A 646 -8.62 11.17 -5.82
N SER A 647 -9.36 10.17 -5.35
CA SER A 647 -8.81 8.86 -5.03
C SER A 647 -8.27 8.13 -6.27
N SER A 648 -8.91 8.29 -7.44
CA SER A 648 -8.39 7.73 -8.69
C SER A 648 -7.07 8.41 -9.12
N MET A 649 -6.94 9.73 -8.95
CA MET A 649 -5.70 10.48 -9.21
C MET A 649 -4.57 10.05 -8.27
N LYS A 650 -4.86 9.91 -6.99
CA LYS A 650 -3.91 9.39 -6.00
C LYS A 650 -3.43 7.99 -6.39
N ARG A 651 -4.38 7.12 -6.75
CA ARG A 651 -4.09 5.75 -7.15
C ARG A 651 -3.28 5.67 -8.46
N GLU A 652 -3.55 6.55 -9.42
CA GLU A 652 -2.75 6.72 -10.64
C GLU A 652 -1.27 6.87 -10.30
N THR A 653 -0.95 7.85 -9.46
CA THR A 653 0.44 8.19 -9.12
C THR A 653 1.11 7.08 -8.30
N GLN A 654 0.40 6.48 -7.35
CA GLN A 654 0.91 5.35 -6.59
C GLN A 654 1.24 4.14 -7.47
N LEU A 655 0.35 3.79 -8.41
CA LEU A 655 0.57 2.67 -9.33
C LEU A 655 1.69 2.96 -10.33
N PHE A 656 1.78 4.19 -10.81
CA PHE A 656 2.86 4.63 -11.68
C PHE A 656 4.23 4.50 -10.99
N PHE A 657 4.37 5.02 -9.78
CA PHE A 657 5.58 4.87 -8.97
C PHE A 657 5.91 3.40 -8.69
N ASN A 658 4.92 2.63 -8.24
CA ASN A 658 5.09 1.21 -7.96
C ASN A 658 5.49 0.40 -9.21
N HIS A 659 4.98 0.76 -10.38
CA HIS A 659 5.36 0.11 -11.64
C HIS A 659 6.85 0.33 -11.96
N LEU A 660 7.34 1.58 -11.85
CA LEU A 660 8.75 1.86 -12.09
C LEU A 660 9.66 1.10 -11.10
N LEU A 661 9.23 1.04 -9.83
CA LEU A 661 9.92 0.28 -8.79
C LEU A 661 9.95 -1.22 -9.11
N ARG A 662 8.79 -1.82 -9.41
CA ARG A 662 8.67 -3.27 -9.64
C ARG A 662 9.39 -3.74 -10.90
N GLU A 663 9.31 -2.97 -11.96
CA GLU A 663 9.94 -3.27 -13.25
C GLU A 663 11.40 -2.80 -13.32
N ASN A 664 11.95 -2.32 -12.20
CA ASN A 664 13.31 -1.77 -12.12
C ASN A 664 13.62 -0.79 -13.27
N ARG A 665 12.71 0.17 -13.48
CA ARG A 665 12.85 1.17 -14.56
C ARG A 665 13.84 2.27 -14.16
N PRO A 666 14.49 2.96 -15.13
CA PRO A 666 15.26 4.15 -14.86
C PRO A 666 14.40 5.22 -14.16
N VAL A 667 14.90 5.83 -13.09
CA VAL A 667 14.11 6.80 -12.31
C VAL A 667 13.72 8.04 -13.11
N ILE A 668 14.45 8.36 -14.17
CA ILE A 668 14.14 9.49 -15.06
C ILE A 668 12.80 9.29 -15.78
N GLU A 669 12.29 8.06 -15.90
CA GLU A 669 10.96 7.79 -16.45
C GLU A 669 9.84 8.41 -15.60
N LEU A 670 10.09 8.75 -14.33
CA LEU A 670 9.15 9.57 -13.55
C LEU A 670 8.80 10.87 -14.29
N LEU A 671 9.78 11.45 -15.01
CA LEU A 671 9.59 12.68 -15.78
C LEU A 671 9.26 12.42 -17.26
N SER A 672 9.78 11.35 -17.86
CA SER A 672 9.76 11.15 -19.30
C SER A 672 8.68 10.17 -19.82
N ALA A 673 8.03 9.40 -18.97
CA ALA A 673 7.08 8.38 -19.41
C ALA A 673 5.94 8.93 -20.29
N ASP A 674 5.58 8.16 -21.31
CA ASP A 674 4.46 8.38 -22.22
C ASP A 674 3.26 7.46 -21.93
N TYR A 675 3.15 7.00 -20.68
CA TYR A 675 2.07 6.16 -20.18
C TYR A 675 1.72 6.53 -18.74
N SER A 676 0.51 6.15 -18.30
CA SER A 676 0.06 6.22 -16.91
C SER A 676 -0.85 5.03 -16.57
N PHE A 677 -1.45 5.05 -15.37
CA PHE A 677 -2.38 4.03 -14.87
C PHE A 677 -3.76 4.63 -14.63
N LEU A 678 -4.70 4.35 -15.51
CA LEU A 678 -6.03 4.95 -15.50
C LEU A 678 -7.12 3.88 -15.39
N ASN A 679 -8.18 4.18 -14.64
CA ASN A 679 -9.46 3.51 -14.77
C ASN A 679 -10.37 4.29 -15.73
N GLU A 680 -11.53 3.73 -16.10
CA GLU A 680 -12.47 4.38 -17.01
C GLU A 680 -12.89 5.78 -16.54
N LYS A 681 -13.14 5.93 -15.24
CA LYS A 681 -13.55 7.21 -14.63
C LYS A 681 -12.50 8.29 -14.82
N LEU A 682 -11.24 8.00 -14.49
CA LEU A 682 -10.15 8.97 -14.59
C LEU A 682 -9.76 9.23 -16.05
N ALA A 683 -9.79 8.22 -16.92
CA ALA A 683 -9.55 8.37 -18.35
C ALA A 683 -10.58 9.30 -19.00
N ARG A 684 -11.86 9.11 -18.69
CA ARG A 684 -12.94 10.00 -19.15
C ARG A 684 -12.75 11.43 -18.62
N TYR A 685 -12.33 11.57 -17.37
CA TYR A 685 -12.03 12.86 -16.75
C TYR A 685 -10.88 13.60 -17.46
N TYR A 686 -9.89 12.86 -17.95
CA TYR A 686 -8.75 13.38 -18.72
C TYR A 686 -9.00 13.49 -20.24
N ASP A 687 -10.19 13.13 -20.71
CA ASP A 687 -10.57 13.04 -22.13
C ASP A 687 -9.73 12.01 -22.91
N ILE A 688 -9.37 10.90 -22.24
CA ILE A 688 -8.65 9.78 -22.82
C ILE A 688 -9.64 8.65 -23.14
N LYS A 689 -9.72 8.24 -24.42
CA LYS A 689 -10.66 7.23 -24.90
C LYS A 689 -10.10 5.81 -24.78
N GLY A 690 -11.00 4.82 -24.82
CA GLY A 690 -10.62 3.40 -24.95
C GLY A 690 -10.39 2.66 -23.62
N VAL A 691 -10.42 3.34 -22.49
CA VAL A 691 -10.26 2.71 -21.17
C VAL A 691 -11.62 2.30 -20.61
N LYS A 692 -11.76 1.06 -20.12
CA LYS A 692 -12.99 0.50 -19.56
C LYS A 692 -12.79 -0.10 -18.19
N GLY A 693 -13.82 0.01 -17.35
CA GLY A 693 -13.92 -0.58 -16.02
C GLY A 693 -13.24 0.20 -14.90
N ASP A 694 -13.48 -0.25 -13.66
CA ASP A 694 -13.05 0.47 -12.45
C ASP A 694 -11.57 0.21 -12.07
N LYS A 695 -10.98 -0.86 -12.59
CA LYS A 695 -9.57 -1.19 -12.30
C LYS A 695 -8.65 -0.28 -13.11
N HIS A 696 -7.65 0.30 -12.43
CA HIS A 696 -6.58 1.01 -13.12
C HIS A 696 -5.75 0.04 -13.96
N GLN A 697 -5.47 0.44 -15.19
CA GLN A 697 -4.67 -0.30 -16.16
C GLN A 697 -3.64 0.64 -16.80
N LYS A 698 -2.55 0.07 -17.31
CA LYS A 698 -1.51 0.84 -18.01
C LYS A 698 -2.07 1.34 -19.34
N VAL A 699 -2.00 2.65 -19.56
CA VAL A 699 -2.58 3.34 -20.72
C VAL A 699 -1.49 4.19 -21.38
N SER A 700 -1.36 4.09 -22.70
CA SER A 700 -0.49 5.00 -23.46
C SER A 700 -1.06 6.42 -23.45
N LEU A 701 -0.19 7.39 -23.27
CA LEU A 701 -0.49 8.82 -23.32
C LEU A 701 -0.01 9.48 -24.61
N GLN A 702 0.50 8.69 -25.57
CA GLN A 702 0.96 9.20 -26.87
C GLN A 702 -0.18 9.93 -27.59
N GLY A 703 0.11 11.08 -28.18
CA GLY A 703 -0.90 11.92 -28.83
C GLY A 703 -1.79 12.73 -27.87
N THR A 704 -1.55 12.63 -26.56
CA THR A 704 -2.19 13.47 -25.54
C THR A 704 -1.22 14.52 -25.00
N PRO A 705 -1.69 15.61 -24.39
CA PRO A 705 -0.82 16.58 -23.75
C PRO A 705 -0.16 16.06 -22.47
N ARG A 706 -0.48 14.83 -22.02
CA ARG A 706 0.00 14.26 -20.77
C ARG A 706 1.25 13.39 -20.95
N GLY A 707 2.00 13.25 -19.89
CA GLY A 707 3.18 12.38 -19.83
C GLY A 707 4.01 12.63 -18.58
N GLY A 708 4.48 11.58 -17.96
CA GLY A 708 5.25 11.62 -16.72
C GLY A 708 4.50 12.25 -15.55
N LEU A 709 5.13 12.22 -14.41
CA LEU A 709 4.59 12.60 -13.10
C LEU A 709 4.02 14.04 -13.08
N LEU A 710 4.69 14.97 -13.77
CA LEU A 710 4.32 16.39 -13.75
C LEU A 710 2.94 16.69 -14.34
N THR A 711 2.33 15.74 -15.05
CA THR A 711 1.00 15.90 -15.63
C THR A 711 -0.07 15.09 -14.90
N HIS A 712 0.28 14.41 -13.79
CA HIS A 712 -0.69 13.68 -12.99
C HIS A 712 -1.64 14.65 -12.28
N GLY A 713 -2.93 14.32 -12.31
CA GLY A 713 -3.96 15.16 -11.69
C GLY A 713 -3.75 15.37 -10.20
N SER A 714 -3.18 14.39 -9.50
CA SER A 714 -2.85 14.49 -8.08
C SER A 714 -1.91 15.65 -7.77
N LEU A 715 -0.81 15.79 -8.53
CA LEU A 715 0.17 16.86 -8.33
C LEU A 715 -0.41 18.23 -8.71
N LEU A 716 -1.14 18.28 -9.81
CA LEU A 716 -1.78 19.49 -10.29
C LEU A 716 -2.83 20.01 -9.30
N LEU A 717 -3.53 19.10 -8.62
CA LEU A 717 -4.54 19.41 -7.60
C LEU A 717 -3.91 19.99 -6.33
N VAL A 718 -2.95 19.28 -5.72
CA VAL A 718 -2.34 19.71 -4.45
C VAL A 718 -1.51 21.00 -4.59
N THR A 719 -1.09 21.34 -5.80
CA THR A 719 -0.36 22.57 -6.12
C THR A 719 -1.25 23.69 -6.65
N SER A 720 -2.56 23.59 -6.44
CA SER A 720 -3.55 24.61 -6.82
C SER A 720 -4.23 25.25 -5.61
N ASN A 721 -5.05 26.25 -5.86
CA ASN A 721 -5.99 26.83 -4.89
C ASN A 721 -7.40 26.27 -5.16
N PRO A 722 -8.35 26.37 -4.22
CA PRO A 722 -9.70 25.82 -4.40
C PRO A 722 -10.42 26.28 -5.67
N THR A 723 -10.18 27.51 -6.12
CA THR A 723 -10.89 28.17 -7.20
C THR A 723 -10.02 28.42 -8.45
N ARG A 724 -8.69 28.24 -8.38
CA ARG A 724 -7.78 28.58 -9.48
C ARG A 724 -6.45 27.86 -9.37
N THR A 725 -5.70 27.86 -10.44
CA THR A 725 -4.31 27.43 -10.45
C THR A 725 -3.40 28.34 -9.62
N SER A 726 -2.22 27.85 -9.26
CA SER A 726 -1.20 28.63 -8.57
C SER A 726 0.18 28.38 -9.20
N PRO A 727 0.61 29.23 -10.14
CA PRO A 727 1.97 29.13 -10.71
C PRO A 727 3.05 29.11 -9.65
N VAL A 728 2.90 29.87 -8.58
CA VAL A 728 3.88 29.89 -7.47
C VAL A 728 3.98 28.53 -6.79
N LYS A 729 2.83 27.93 -6.40
CA LYS A 729 2.82 26.58 -5.77
C LYS A 729 3.39 25.52 -6.72
N ARG A 730 3.03 25.55 -8.01
CA ARG A 730 3.51 24.62 -9.03
C ARG A 730 5.02 24.78 -9.29
N GLY A 731 5.48 25.99 -9.43
CA GLY A 731 6.91 26.30 -9.60
C GLY A 731 7.72 25.93 -8.36
N LYS A 732 7.21 26.26 -7.17
CA LYS A 732 7.82 25.88 -5.89
C LYS A 732 7.92 24.35 -5.75
N PHE A 733 6.83 23.62 -6.00
CA PHE A 733 6.83 22.15 -5.96
C PHE A 733 7.88 21.54 -6.90
N LEU A 734 7.97 22.05 -8.13
CA LEU A 734 8.99 21.59 -9.09
C LEU A 734 10.40 21.81 -8.56
N LEU A 735 10.66 22.97 -7.97
CA LEU A 735 11.98 23.28 -7.41
C LEU A 735 12.30 22.47 -6.16
N GLU A 736 11.41 22.42 -5.20
CA GLU A 736 11.63 21.74 -3.91
C GLU A 736 11.57 20.22 -4.05
N ASN A 737 10.41 19.69 -4.50
CA ASN A 737 10.17 18.27 -4.48
C ASN A 737 10.86 17.52 -5.63
N ILE A 738 10.98 18.14 -6.80
CA ILE A 738 11.55 17.47 -7.98
C ILE A 738 13.04 17.78 -8.17
N LEU A 739 13.44 19.04 -8.03
CA LEU A 739 14.81 19.45 -8.32
C LEU A 739 15.71 19.64 -7.08
N GLY A 740 15.15 19.63 -5.86
CA GLY A 740 15.93 19.80 -4.64
C GLY A 740 16.64 21.17 -4.52
N THR A 741 16.05 22.20 -5.10
CA THR A 741 16.52 23.59 -5.04
C THR A 741 15.42 24.50 -4.52
N PRO A 742 15.06 24.38 -3.22
CA PRO A 742 13.99 25.19 -2.65
C PRO A 742 14.32 26.70 -2.83
N PRO A 743 13.33 27.50 -3.22
CA PRO A 743 13.52 28.94 -3.22
C PRO A 743 13.67 29.45 -1.78
N PRO A 744 14.36 30.58 -1.58
CA PRO A 744 14.40 31.20 -0.25
C PRO A 744 12.98 31.50 0.26
N PRO A 745 12.79 31.51 1.59
CA PRO A 745 11.50 31.89 2.16
C PRO A 745 11.06 33.28 1.71
N ALA A 746 9.76 33.46 1.50
CA ALA A 746 9.22 34.76 1.13
C ALA A 746 9.56 35.80 2.21
N PRO A 747 9.92 37.03 1.82
CA PRO A 747 10.10 38.13 2.78
C PRO A 747 8.84 38.33 3.63
N GLY A 748 9.02 38.65 4.92
CA GLY A 748 7.89 38.95 5.79
C GLY A 748 7.05 40.14 5.27
N GLY A 749 5.73 40.12 5.46
CA GLY A 749 4.84 41.21 5.11
C GLY A 749 4.38 41.27 3.65
N VAL A 750 4.69 40.25 2.83
CA VAL A 750 4.18 40.18 1.45
C VAL A 750 2.67 39.88 1.49
N ALA A 751 1.84 40.79 0.97
CA ALA A 751 0.40 40.58 0.86
C ALA A 751 0.11 39.47 -0.17
N PRO A 752 -0.79 38.53 0.12
CA PRO A 752 -1.24 37.55 -0.87
C PRO A 752 -1.94 38.24 -2.04
N LEU A 753 -1.96 37.61 -3.20
CA LEU A 753 -2.73 38.10 -4.35
C LEU A 753 -4.19 38.27 -3.94
N ASP A 754 -4.78 39.46 -4.25
CA ASP A 754 -6.19 39.74 -3.96
C ASP A 754 -7.09 38.84 -4.82
N GLU A 755 -7.66 37.82 -4.22
CA GLU A 755 -8.51 36.84 -4.92
C GLU A 755 -9.81 37.45 -5.46
N LYS A 756 -10.33 38.49 -4.82
CA LYS A 756 -11.54 39.20 -5.33
C LYS A 756 -11.20 39.94 -6.61
N LYS A 757 -10.09 40.69 -6.65
CA LYS A 757 -9.60 41.41 -7.83
C LYS A 757 -9.26 40.44 -8.97
N ALA A 758 -8.67 39.29 -8.62
CA ALA A 758 -8.32 38.21 -9.55
C ALA A 758 -9.57 37.58 -10.21
N ARG A 759 -10.66 37.40 -9.48
CA ARG A 759 -11.94 36.84 -9.99
C ARG A 759 -12.75 37.78 -10.86
N LEU A 760 -12.78 39.05 -10.52
CA LEU A 760 -13.64 40.05 -11.16
C LEU A 760 -13.00 40.76 -12.35
N GLY A 761 -11.68 40.72 -12.45
CA GLY A 761 -10.93 41.36 -13.54
C GLY A 761 -10.90 40.55 -14.85
N ASN A 762 -10.69 41.21 -15.96
CA ASN A 762 -10.50 40.59 -17.29
C ASN A 762 -9.08 40.13 -17.58
N LEU A 763 -8.12 40.35 -16.64
CA LEU A 763 -6.73 39.98 -16.78
C LEU A 763 -6.56 38.49 -16.57
N THR A 764 -5.74 37.85 -17.40
CA THR A 764 -5.27 36.47 -17.17
C THR A 764 -4.38 36.41 -15.92
N LEU A 765 -4.22 35.23 -15.35
CA LEU A 765 -3.35 35.05 -14.17
C LEU A 765 -1.90 35.52 -14.46
N ARG A 766 -1.38 35.27 -15.64
CA ARG A 766 -0.04 35.74 -16.06
C ARG A 766 0.05 37.29 -16.07
N GLN A 767 -0.97 37.98 -16.53
CA GLN A 767 -1.04 39.46 -16.53
C GLN A 767 -1.11 39.99 -15.10
N GLN A 768 -1.86 39.39 -14.22
CA GLN A 768 -1.94 39.74 -12.80
C GLN A 768 -0.59 39.58 -12.10
N PHE A 769 0.14 38.51 -12.40
CA PHE A 769 1.49 38.28 -11.86
C PHE A 769 2.50 39.27 -12.44
N ALA A 770 2.35 39.70 -13.68
CA ALA A 770 3.20 40.77 -14.25
C ALA A 770 3.05 42.10 -13.50
N GLU A 771 1.82 42.47 -13.10
CA GLU A 771 1.59 43.62 -12.22
C GLU A 771 2.24 43.45 -10.85
N HIS A 772 2.09 42.29 -10.21
CA HIS A 772 2.67 41.99 -8.90
C HIS A 772 4.21 42.07 -8.91
N ARG A 773 4.86 41.58 -9.97
CA ARG A 773 6.33 41.62 -10.14
C ARG A 773 6.93 43.02 -10.35
N SER A 774 6.10 44.04 -10.59
CA SER A 774 6.59 45.41 -10.70
C SER A 774 7.25 45.92 -9.40
N HIS A 775 6.95 45.29 -8.25
CA HIS A 775 7.63 45.57 -6.99
C HIS A 775 9.01 44.89 -6.93
N ALA A 776 10.06 45.66 -6.73
CA ALA A 776 11.44 45.18 -6.73
C ALA A 776 11.75 44.08 -5.71
N SER A 777 11.04 44.04 -4.57
CA SER A 777 11.19 43.01 -3.54
C SER A 777 10.62 41.63 -3.96
N CYS A 778 9.72 41.61 -4.94
CA CYS A 778 9.05 40.39 -5.42
C CYS A 778 9.73 39.82 -6.68
N ALA A 779 10.32 40.72 -7.50
CA ALA A 779 10.84 40.41 -8.83
C ALA A 779 11.90 39.29 -8.84
N GLY A 780 12.83 39.28 -7.87
CA GLY A 780 13.93 38.33 -7.85
C GLY A 780 13.47 36.86 -7.68
N CYS A 781 12.58 36.57 -6.71
CA CYS A 781 12.05 35.23 -6.48
C CYS A 781 11.10 34.80 -7.61
N HIS A 782 10.22 35.71 -8.06
CA HIS A 782 9.26 35.44 -9.12
C HIS A 782 9.91 35.22 -10.50
N ALA A 783 11.04 35.83 -10.78
CA ALA A 783 11.79 35.57 -12.01
C ALA A 783 12.26 34.10 -12.13
N PHE A 784 12.47 33.45 -11.00
CA PHE A 784 12.89 32.03 -10.93
C PHE A 784 11.71 31.06 -10.86
N LEU A 785 10.67 31.39 -10.07
CA LEU A 785 9.51 30.53 -9.82
C LEU A 785 8.48 30.56 -10.96
N ASP A 786 8.14 31.75 -11.42
CA ASP A 786 6.98 31.94 -12.31
C ASP A 786 7.12 31.27 -13.67
N PRO A 787 8.28 31.31 -14.38
CA PRO A 787 8.40 30.61 -15.65
C PRO A 787 8.10 29.12 -15.53
N LEU A 788 8.58 28.49 -14.45
CA LEU A 788 8.33 27.07 -14.17
C LEU A 788 6.86 26.80 -13.90
N GLY A 789 6.21 27.67 -13.12
CA GLY A 789 4.79 27.53 -12.78
C GLY A 789 3.85 27.77 -13.95
N PHE A 790 4.15 28.76 -14.80
CA PHE A 790 3.33 29.07 -15.98
C PHE A 790 3.34 27.95 -17.02
N ALA A 791 4.38 27.13 -17.09
CA ALA A 791 4.41 25.94 -17.94
C ALA A 791 3.20 25.00 -17.73
N PHE A 792 2.65 24.99 -16.51
CA PHE A 792 1.53 24.14 -16.14
C PHE A 792 0.14 24.75 -16.41
N GLU A 793 0.01 25.99 -16.91
CA GLU A 793 -1.27 26.69 -16.97
C GLU A 793 -2.27 26.11 -17.97
N ASN A 794 -1.81 25.29 -18.91
CA ASN A 794 -2.69 24.47 -19.72
C ASN A 794 -3.46 23.39 -18.91
N TYR A 795 -3.12 23.19 -17.63
CA TYR A 795 -3.91 22.37 -16.71
C TYR A 795 -4.60 23.26 -15.68
N ASP A 796 -5.92 23.11 -15.55
CA ASP A 796 -6.70 23.84 -14.55
C ASP A 796 -6.39 23.42 -13.11
N ALA A 797 -7.11 23.96 -12.13
CA ALA A 797 -6.89 23.70 -10.72
C ALA A 797 -7.16 22.23 -10.32
N VAL A 798 -7.97 21.51 -11.06
CA VAL A 798 -8.33 20.12 -10.84
C VAL A 798 -7.70 19.17 -11.87
N GLY A 799 -6.68 19.62 -12.56
CA GLY A 799 -5.84 18.82 -13.45
C GLY A 799 -6.44 18.50 -14.82
N ARG A 800 -7.50 19.18 -15.28
CA ARG A 800 -8.03 19.03 -16.63
C ARG A 800 -7.26 19.93 -17.61
N TRP A 801 -7.14 19.46 -18.85
CA TRP A 801 -6.51 20.25 -19.91
C TRP A 801 -7.39 21.40 -20.35
N ARG A 802 -6.82 22.59 -20.60
CA ARG A 802 -7.45 23.79 -21.11
C ARG A 802 -6.52 24.56 -22.06
N THR A 803 -7.06 25.28 -23.03
CA THR A 803 -6.30 26.09 -24.00
C THR A 803 -6.52 27.59 -23.80
N GLU A 804 -7.55 27.97 -23.05
CA GLU A 804 -7.94 29.36 -22.84
C GLU A 804 -8.18 29.67 -21.36
N GLU A 805 -7.89 30.91 -20.98
CA GLU A 805 -8.24 31.54 -19.73
C GLU A 805 -8.93 32.88 -20.01
N LYS A 806 -10.14 33.09 -19.47
CA LYS A 806 -10.94 34.33 -19.71
C LYS A 806 -11.08 34.69 -21.20
N LYS A 807 -11.27 33.69 -22.05
CA LYS A 807 -11.37 33.80 -23.52
C LYS A 807 -10.09 34.30 -24.19
N GLN A 808 -8.95 34.22 -23.54
CA GLN A 808 -7.65 34.52 -24.12
C GLN A 808 -6.83 33.22 -24.20
N PRO A 809 -6.04 32.99 -25.24
CA PRO A 809 -5.16 31.85 -25.35
C PRO A 809 -4.18 31.82 -24.15
N ILE A 810 -3.95 30.63 -23.60
CA ILE A 810 -2.99 30.44 -22.51
C ILE A 810 -1.55 30.54 -23.05
N ASP A 811 -0.77 31.46 -22.47
CA ASP A 811 0.66 31.54 -22.67
C ASP A 811 1.38 30.76 -21.57
N ALA A 812 1.80 29.54 -21.89
CA ALA A 812 2.56 28.64 -21.01
C ALA A 812 4.07 28.71 -21.26
N SER A 813 4.54 29.70 -22.02
CA SER A 813 5.96 29.88 -22.35
C SER A 813 6.77 30.36 -21.15
N GLY A 814 8.06 30.10 -21.19
CA GLY A 814 9.01 30.56 -20.18
C GLY A 814 10.46 30.42 -20.63
N ARG A 815 11.34 30.93 -19.81
CA ARG A 815 12.79 30.81 -19.99
C ARG A 815 13.44 30.49 -18.66
N LEU A 816 14.23 29.42 -18.63
CA LEU A 816 15.03 29.08 -17.46
C LEU A 816 16.19 30.06 -17.29
N VAL A 817 16.73 30.14 -16.10
CA VAL A 817 17.83 31.05 -15.77
C VAL A 817 19.08 30.83 -16.63
N ARG A 818 19.36 29.58 -17.03
CA ARG A 818 20.45 29.22 -17.93
C ARG A 818 20.14 29.52 -19.40
N GLY A 819 19.01 30.17 -19.71
CA GLY A 819 18.66 30.66 -21.04
C GLY A 819 17.78 29.71 -21.88
N GLN A 820 17.53 28.46 -21.46
CA GLN A 820 16.67 27.53 -22.20
C GLN A 820 15.24 28.08 -22.23
N ALA A 821 14.70 28.27 -23.42
CA ALA A 821 13.30 28.67 -23.62
C ALA A 821 12.42 27.44 -23.86
N PHE A 822 11.15 27.55 -23.48
CA PHE A 822 10.12 26.56 -23.73
C PHE A 822 8.77 27.26 -23.96
N ASN A 823 7.86 26.61 -24.68
CA ASN A 823 6.54 27.15 -24.98
C ASN A 823 5.42 26.46 -24.18
N ASN A 824 5.69 25.31 -23.56
CA ASN A 824 4.69 24.51 -22.85
C ASN A 824 5.38 23.54 -21.88
N LEU A 825 4.59 22.82 -21.08
CA LEU A 825 5.09 21.85 -20.11
C LEU A 825 5.83 20.68 -20.76
N ALA A 826 5.44 20.24 -21.96
CA ALA A 826 6.13 19.15 -22.64
C ALA A 826 7.58 19.52 -23.02
N GLU A 827 7.79 20.74 -23.51
CA GLU A 827 9.13 21.27 -23.80
C GLU A 827 9.94 21.49 -22.52
N LEU A 828 9.34 22.04 -21.46
CA LEU A 828 10.00 22.13 -20.15
C LEU A 828 10.42 20.76 -19.66
N ARG A 829 9.53 19.77 -19.72
CA ARG A 829 9.83 18.39 -19.33
C ARG A 829 11.01 17.80 -20.13
N ALA A 830 11.06 18.04 -21.43
CA ALA A 830 12.18 17.62 -22.26
C ALA A 830 13.51 18.26 -21.82
N ILE A 831 13.50 19.54 -21.43
CA ILE A 831 14.68 20.25 -20.88
C ILE A 831 15.08 19.61 -19.54
N LEU A 832 14.13 19.34 -18.64
CA LEU A 832 14.41 18.69 -17.35
C LEU A 832 15.08 17.32 -17.53
N VAL A 833 14.58 16.51 -18.46
CA VAL A 833 15.12 15.19 -18.76
C VAL A 833 16.51 15.27 -19.41
N ARG A 834 16.73 16.21 -20.31
CA ARG A 834 18.01 16.37 -21.03
C ARG A 834 19.09 17.01 -20.15
N ASP A 835 18.78 18.12 -19.47
CA ASP A 835 19.76 18.99 -18.85
C ASP A 835 19.83 18.87 -17.32
N MET A 836 18.78 18.35 -16.68
CA MET A 836 18.63 18.31 -15.21
C MET A 836 18.41 16.90 -14.65
N ALA A 837 18.58 15.85 -15.45
CA ALA A 837 18.40 14.47 -15.00
C ALA A 837 19.24 14.09 -13.78
N GLY A 838 20.51 14.50 -13.77
CA GLY A 838 21.43 14.26 -12.64
C GLY A 838 20.97 14.98 -11.37
N GLN A 839 20.47 16.21 -11.49
CA GLN A 839 19.94 16.97 -10.35
C GLN A 839 18.67 16.31 -9.79
N PHE A 840 17.75 15.90 -10.67
CA PHE A 840 16.55 15.16 -10.29
C PHE A 840 16.90 13.85 -9.57
N THR A 841 17.81 13.04 -10.16
CA THR A 841 18.24 11.76 -9.57
C THR A 841 18.90 11.98 -8.20
N LYS A 842 19.75 12.99 -8.06
CA LYS A 842 20.36 13.36 -6.79
C LYS A 842 19.29 13.69 -5.74
N ASN A 843 18.33 14.54 -6.07
CA ASN A 843 17.25 14.91 -5.17
C ASN A 843 16.44 13.69 -4.75
N LEU A 844 16.10 12.77 -5.66
CA LEU A 844 15.40 11.54 -5.34
C LEU A 844 16.21 10.67 -4.36
N VAL A 845 17.53 10.53 -4.57
CA VAL A 845 18.41 9.80 -3.66
C VAL A 845 18.45 10.47 -2.28
N GLU A 846 18.57 11.79 -2.20
CA GLU A 846 18.54 12.55 -0.94
C GLU A 846 17.23 12.35 -0.18
N ASN A 847 16.09 12.37 -0.86
CA ASN A 847 14.77 12.09 -0.29
C ASN A 847 14.64 10.63 0.19
N LEU A 848 15.06 9.66 -0.62
CA LEU A 848 15.06 8.24 -0.23
C LEU A 848 15.97 7.98 0.98
N MET A 849 17.16 8.58 1.02
CA MET A 849 18.06 8.44 2.18
C MET A 849 17.51 9.12 3.43
N THR A 850 16.91 10.30 3.32
CA THR A 850 16.23 10.99 4.43
C THR A 850 15.13 10.08 5.02
N TYR A 851 14.30 9.50 4.18
CA TYR A 851 13.24 8.58 4.59
C TYR A 851 13.79 7.28 5.20
N ALA A 852 14.81 6.67 4.58
CA ALA A 852 15.43 5.43 5.04
C ALA A 852 16.12 5.58 6.42
N LEU A 853 16.82 6.70 6.62
CA LEU A 853 17.56 6.98 7.84
C LEU A 853 16.67 7.52 8.96
N GLY A 854 15.50 8.08 8.61
CA GLY A 854 14.57 8.69 9.56
C GLY A 854 15.12 9.97 10.20
N ARG A 855 15.96 10.70 9.48
CA ARG A 855 16.55 11.98 9.88
C ARG A 855 16.88 12.85 8.66
N GLY A 856 16.99 14.14 8.87
CA GLY A 856 17.58 15.01 7.84
C GLY A 856 19.01 14.60 7.49
N LEU A 857 19.39 14.83 6.25
CA LEU A 857 20.77 14.63 5.83
C LEU A 857 21.66 15.74 6.38
N GLU A 858 22.81 15.34 6.89
CA GLU A 858 23.87 16.23 7.36
C GLU A 858 24.85 16.53 6.21
N PHE A 859 25.69 17.54 6.37
CA PHE A 859 26.73 17.85 5.38
C PHE A 859 27.66 16.65 5.13
N SER A 860 27.89 15.84 6.17
CA SER A 860 28.68 14.59 6.11
C SER A 860 28.04 13.48 5.27
N ASP A 861 26.73 13.57 4.94
CA ASP A 861 26.07 12.61 4.07
C ASP A 861 26.31 12.87 2.56
N LYS A 862 26.81 14.06 2.17
CA LYS A 862 27.06 14.39 0.75
C LYS A 862 27.95 13.35 0.04
N PRO A 863 29.09 12.89 0.59
CA PRO A 863 29.89 11.82 -0.01
C PRO A 863 29.11 10.50 -0.15
N ASN A 864 28.22 10.19 0.80
CA ASN A 864 27.41 8.98 0.76
C ASN A 864 26.38 9.04 -0.37
N VAL A 865 25.75 10.20 -0.58
CA VAL A 865 24.84 10.45 -1.72
C VAL A 865 25.60 10.28 -3.04
N GLN A 866 26.81 10.85 -3.16
CA GLN A 866 27.65 10.70 -4.35
C GLN A 866 28.06 9.24 -4.60
N ALA A 867 28.36 8.48 -3.55
CA ALA A 867 28.69 7.07 -3.66
C ALA A 867 27.50 6.25 -4.19
N VAL A 868 26.29 6.52 -3.72
CA VAL A 868 25.05 5.89 -4.21
C VAL A 868 24.79 6.20 -5.68
N LEU A 869 24.93 7.47 -6.08
CA LEU A 869 24.79 7.89 -7.48
C LEU A 869 25.82 7.18 -8.38
N LYS A 870 27.09 7.18 -7.98
CA LYS A 870 28.18 6.52 -8.72
C LYS A 870 27.95 5.01 -8.86
N GLN A 871 27.48 4.35 -7.79
CA GLN A 871 27.24 2.91 -7.81
C GLN A 871 26.12 2.53 -8.79
N SER A 872 25.08 3.37 -8.92
CA SER A 872 23.93 3.13 -9.80
C SER A 872 24.11 3.67 -11.23
N GLU A 873 25.20 4.38 -11.51
CA GLU A 873 25.43 5.04 -12.81
C GLU A 873 25.48 4.03 -13.96
N ALA A 874 26.18 2.91 -13.78
CA ALA A 874 26.34 1.88 -14.80
C ALA A 874 25.00 1.23 -15.23
N SER A 875 24.01 1.22 -14.35
CA SER A 875 22.66 0.73 -14.64
C SER A 875 21.72 1.81 -15.18
N GLY A 876 22.17 3.05 -15.35
CA GLY A 876 21.34 4.19 -15.72
C GLY A 876 20.38 4.61 -14.61
N HIS A 877 20.81 4.50 -13.35
CA HIS A 877 20.03 4.86 -12.16
C HIS A 877 18.64 4.17 -12.12
N ARG A 878 18.64 2.84 -12.28
CA ARG A 878 17.39 2.07 -12.15
C ARG A 878 16.93 2.06 -10.70
N PHE A 879 15.62 2.00 -10.52
CA PHE A 879 14.99 2.23 -9.22
C PHE A 879 15.47 1.25 -8.13
N GLN A 880 15.46 -0.07 -8.42
CA GLN A 880 15.90 -1.07 -7.45
C GLN A 880 17.39 -0.98 -7.16
N ASP A 881 18.21 -0.62 -8.18
CA ASP A 881 19.65 -0.48 -8.02
C ASP A 881 20.02 0.70 -7.11
N LEU A 882 19.26 1.80 -7.20
CA LEU A 882 19.37 2.92 -6.26
C LEU A 882 19.03 2.49 -4.83
N ILE A 883 17.94 1.74 -4.64
CA ILE A 883 17.56 1.26 -3.30
C ILE A 883 18.60 0.30 -2.75
N VAL A 884 19.13 -0.61 -3.56
CA VAL A 884 20.23 -1.51 -3.16
C VAL A 884 21.46 -0.71 -2.75
N ALA A 885 21.85 0.28 -3.55
CA ALA A 885 23.00 1.16 -3.24
C ALA A 885 22.78 1.93 -1.93
N ILE A 886 21.58 2.45 -1.67
CA ILE A 886 21.23 3.10 -0.40
C ILE A 886 21.38 2.12 0.75
N CYS A 887 20.83 0.91 0.65
CA CYS A 887 20.92 -0.11 1.69
C CYS A 887 22.38 -0.54 1.97
N GLN A 888 23.25 -0.49 0.95
CA GLN A 888 24.68 -0.79 1.06
C GLN A 888 25.52 0.40 1.53
N SER A 889 24.94 1.59 1.58
CA SER A 889 25.65 2.82 1.96
C SER A 889 26.13 2.81 3.41
N VAL A 890 27.14 3.60 3.69
CA VAL A 890 27.75 3.72 5.03
C VAL A 890 26.71 4.13 6.10
N PRO A 891 25.82 5.11 5.89
CA PRO A 891 24.82 5.51 6.88
C PRO A 891 23.81 4.41 7.21
N MET A 892 23.53 3.50 6.30
CA MET A 892 22.63 2.37 6.55
C MET A 892 23.29 1.28 7.39
N GLN A 893 24.60 1.09 7.28
CA GLN A 893 25.32 -0.01 7.91
C GLN A 893 26.14 0.38 9.13
N ARG A 894 26.43 1.65 9.32
CA ARG A 894 27.25 2.17 10.42
C ARG A 894 26.51 3.28 11.18
N MET A 895 27.07 3.66 12.30
CA MET A 895 26.60 4.79 13.11
C MET A 895 27.80 5.51 13.73
N ARG A 896 27.75 6.84 13.77
CA ARG A 896 28.72 7.65 14.50
C ARG A 896 28.52 7.44 16.02
N VAL A 897 29.61 7.43 16.74
CA VAL A 897 29.66 7.41 18.21
C VAL A 897 30.08 8.80 18.64
N ASP A 898 29.16 9.50 19.29
CA ASP A 898 29.41 10.84 19.85
C ASP A 898 30.18 10.73 21.15
#